data_b5ed862a34904497ef9a810c435e513d
#
_entry.id   b5ed862a34904497ef9a810c435e513d
#
_cell.length_a   1.000
_cell.length_b   1.000
_cell.length_c   1.000
_cell.angle_alpha   90.00
_cell.angle_beta   90.00
_cell.angle_gamma   90.00
#
_symmetry.space_group_name_H-M   'P 1'
#
loop_
_entity.id
_entity.type
_entity.pdbx_description
1 polymer ?
#
loop_
_entity_poly.entity_id
_entity_poly.type
_entity_poly.pdbx_seq_one_letter_code
_entity_poly.pdbx_strand_id
1 'polypeptide(L)'
;MSSGSRERTAAHLRELLETEGDAVAGNTRGFNRGRYDSVAKLDDYDGLKAEARGIKEDAIERLPELIESVTGAVEDNGGTVYVADDAADANAYIAEVCADRDADRLVKSKSMTSEEIEVNDRLDERGVDVVETDLGEWVLQVADEAPSHIVAPAIHKSREGIAELFNERFDPDEPLETAEELTAFARDRLGELIEGADVGMTGANFVTADSGTLALVTSEGNARKTVTAPDTHVAVAGVEKIVPSVEDLQPFIELIGRSGTGQDITSYISLLTPPMNSPTVGFDDPETPITDGETDRDFHLVLIDNGRMAMRDDDELRETLYCIRCSACSNACANFQSVGGHAFGGETYSGGIATGWEAGIEGLDTAAEFNDLCTGCSRCTEACPVNIDIPWINTVVRDRINSGTDVNAEFLVDGLTPDAEGDGGGPGLQKRLFGNFETLAKLGSAFAPVSNWVANSTPAGYLLERVAGVDRRREFPAFRRTTLREWHAERGSDADDPEREVVLYPDPYTNYMLVDRGKAAVRLLEALDVAVTIPDVPGSGRAPLSQGMIDTATATAREVSEALGPYVDDGGDVVVIEPSDLAMFRGEYERLLPGSEFEPLAENSYEIVEYVYGLLANGADADALSDGGGESVAYHSHCQQRTLGLAEYTRAVLEECGYDVTTTDVECCGMAGSFGYKRQYYDLSMDVGENLGDQLRAADADRVVASGTSCTDQIGDLLGADPLHPVELLAPEG
;
A
#
# COMPACT_ATOMS: atom_id res chain seq x y z
N MET A 1 -6.08 13.52 -16.82
CA MET A 1 -4.92 13.30 -17.75
C MET A 1 -5.35 13.45 -19.21
N SER A 2 -4.53 14.13 -20.05
CA SER A 2 -4.72 14.15 -21.51
C SER A 2 -4.35 12.80 -22.16
N SER A 3 -4.78 12.54 -23.40
CA SER A 3 -4.37 11.31 -24.14
C SER A 3 -2.85 11.16 -24.23
N GLY A 4 -2.12 12.26 -24.45
CA GLY A 4 -0.66 12.23 -24.51
C GLY A 4 0.01 11.98 -23.15
N SER A 5 -0.60 12.37 -22.04
CA SER A 5 -0.12 12.05 -20.69
C SER A 5 -0.28 10.55 -20.41
N ARG A 6 -1.46 9.98 -20.69
CA ARG A 6 -1.71 8.54 -20.53
C ARG A 6 -0.75 7.66 -21.33
N GLU A 7 -0.39 8.09 -22.56
CA GLU A 7 0.58 7.37 -23.37
C GLU A 7 2.00 7.41 -22.79
N ARG A 8 2.40 8.55 -22.19
CA ARG A 8 3.70 8.67 -21.52
C ARG A 8 3.76 7.78 -20.28
N THR A 9 2.73 7.83 -19.41
CA THR A 9 2.64 6.95 -18.24
C THR A 9 2.72 5.47 -18.65
N ALA A 10 1.96 5.04 -19.66
CA ALA A 10 2.02 3.66 -20.16
C ALA A 10 3.40 3.26 -20.71
N ALA A 11 4.10 4.18 -21.37
CA ALA A 11 5.44 3.92 -21.90
C ALA A 11 6.46 3.79 -20.77
N HIS A 12 6.42 4.68 -19.80
CA HIS A 12 7.28 4.65 -18.61
C HIS A 12 7.09 3.37 -17.79
N LEU A 13 5.84 3.01 -17.46
CA LEU A 13 5.57 1.76 -16.76
C LEU A 13 6.08 0.53 -17.51
N ARG A 14 5.92 0.49 -18.82
CA ARG A 14 6.42 -0.62 -19.65
C ARG A 14 7.95 -0.69 -19.63
N GLU A 15 8.63 0.45 -19.71
CA GLU A 15 10.09 0.53 -19.59
C GLU A 15 10.56 -0.06 -18.26
N LEU A 16 9.96 0.34 -17.15
CA LEU A 16 10.32 -0.20 -15.82
C LEU A 16 10.02 -1.70 -15.67
N LEU A 17 8.89 -2.18 -16.20
CA LEU A 17 8.59 -3.62 -16.24
C LEU A 17 9.69 -4.41 -16.99
N GLU A 18 10.21 -3.87 -18.08
CA GLU A 18 11.23 -4.53 -18.90
C GLU A 18 12.65 -4.43 -18.31
N THR A 19 12.97 -3.36 -17.58
CA THR A 19 14.34 -3.09 -17.08
C THR A 19 14.57 -3.46 -15.63
N GLU A 20 13.57 -3.28 -14.76
CA GLU A 20 13.71 -3.40 -13.31
C GLU A 20 12.76 -4.44 -12.70
N GLY A 21 11.63 -4.73 -13.36
CA GLY A 21 10.52 -5.50 -12.81
C GLY A 21 10.93 -6.84 -12.22
N ASP A 22 11.76 -7.62 -12.89
CA ASP A 22 12.22 -8.93 -12.40
C ASP A 22 13.01 -8.83 -11.08
N ALA A 23 13.91 -7.84 -10.97
CA ALA A 23 14.72 -7.63 -9.76
C ALA A 23 13.86 -7.15 -8.59
N VAL A 24 12.99 -6.18 -8.83
CA VAL A 24 12.06 -5.64 -7.84
C VAL A 24 11.10 -6.73 -7.35
N ALA A 25 10.49 -7.49 -8.27
CA ALA A 25 9.56 -8.57 -7.93
C ALA A 25 10.23 -9.69 -7.12
N GLY A 26 11.42 -10.12 -7.52
CA GLY A 26 12.16 -11.18 -6.83
C GLY A 26 12.45 -10.82 -5.38
N ASN A 27 12.93 -9.62 -5.13
CA ASN A 27 13.28 -9.15 -3.80
C ASN A 27 12.05 -8.86 -2.93
N THR A 28 11.10 -8.07 -3.42
CA THR A 28 9.93 -7.65 -2.63
C THR A 28 9.00 -8.82 -2.27
N ARG A 29 8.78 -9.76 -3.19
CA ARG A 29 8.04 -11.00 -2.90
C ARG A 29 8.78 -11.87 -1.88
N GLY A 30 10.12 -11.91 -1.93
CA GLY A 30 10.95 -12.58 -0.94
C GLY A 30 10.78 -11.97 0.46
N PHE A 31 10.87 -10.65 0.56
CA PHE A 31 10.66 -9.92 1.82
C PHE A 31 9.24 -10.11 2.37
N ASN A 32 8.21 -10.02 1.51
CA ASN A 32 6.83 -10.21 1.95
C ASN A 32 6.56 -11.64 2.44
N ARG A 33 7.11 -12.66 1.78
CA ARG A 33 7.01 -14.05 2.24
C ARG A 33 7.73 -14.23 3.58
N GLY A 34 8.96 -13.71 3.71
CA GLY A 34 9.68 -13.71 4.97
C GLY A 34 8.93 -13.01 6.10
N ARG A 35 8.19 -11.92 5.79
CA ARG A 35 7.32 -11.24 6.75
C ARG A 35 6.22 -12.18 7.26
N TYR A 36 5.48 -12.86 6.38
CA TYR A 36 4.45 -13.82 6.80
C TYR A 36 5.03 -14.90 7.72
N ASP A 37 6.17 -15.50 7.31
CA ASP A 37 6.84 -16.55 8.10
C ASP A 37 7.33 -16.05 9.46
N SER A 38 7.75 -14.78 9.54
CA SER A 38 8.30 -14.20 10.76
C SER A 38 7.20 -13.75 11.73
N VAL A 39 6.14 -13.07 11.25
CA VAL A 39 5.05 -12.61 12.11
C VAL A 39 4.21 -13.77 12.65
N ALA A 40 4.09 -14.87 11.91
CA ALA A 40 3.41 -16.08 12.35
C ALA A 40 4.06 -16.76 13.59
N LYS A 41 5.28 -16.37 13.95
CA LYS A 41 5.98 -16.85 15.15
C LYS A 41 5.68 -16.06 16.42
N LEU A 42 4.98 -14.94 16.29
CA LEU A 42 4.55 -14.11 17.42
C LEU A 42 3.22 -14.64 17.99
N ASP A 43 3.16 -14.75 19.30
CA ASP A 43 1.95 -15.20 19.99
C ASP A 43 0.80 -14.18 19.91
N ASP A 44 1.12 -12.88 19.90
CA ASP A 44 0.17 -11.76 19.83
C ASP A 44 0.72 -10.64 18.94
N TYR A 45 0.65 -10.83 17.63
CA TYR A 45 1.11 -9.84 16.66
C TYR A 45 0.21 -8.60 16.63
N ASP A 46 -1.10 -8.78 16.73
CA ASP A 46 -2.06 -7.67 16.68
C ASP A 46 -1.99 -6.80 17.94
N GLY A 47 -1.79 -7.39 19.11
CA GLY A 47 -1.54 -6.64 20.35
C GLY A 47 -0.26 -5.82 20.26
N LEU A 48 0.81 -6.37 19.69
CA LEU A 48 2.08 -5.67 19.50
C LEU A 48 1.95 -4.49 18.51
N LYS A 49 1.18 -4.66 17.43
CA LYS A 49 0.84 -3.58 16.48
C LYS A 49 0.04 -2.46 17.15
N ALA A 50 -0.94 -2.83 17.96
CA ALA A 50 -1.77 -1.87 18.69
C ALA A 50 -0.95 -1.06 19.72
N GLU A 51 -0.02 -1.71 20.43
CA GLU A 51 0.92 -1.04 21.33
C GLU A 51 1.81 -0.04 20.57
N ALA A 52 2.43 -0.48 19.49
CA ALA A 52 3.28 0.38 18.66
C ALA A 52 2.51 1.59 18.09
N ARG A 53 1.27 1.38 17.65
CA ARG A 53 0.37 2.45 17.20
C ARG A 53 0.09 3.43 18.33
N GLY A 54 -0.31 2.95 19.51
CA GLY A 54 -0.64 3.80 20.67
C GLY A 54 0.53 4.69 21.08
N ILE A 55 1.76 4.18 21.05
CA ILE A 55 2.96 4.98 21.32
C ILE A 55 3.13 6.09 20.27
N LYS A 56 2.91 5.79 18.99
CA LYS A 56 3.01 6.81 17.92
C LYS A 56 1.90 7.85 18.01
N GLU A 57 0.68 7.45 18.32
CA GLU A 57 -0.45 8.36 18.53
C GLU A 57 -0.17 9.35 19.66
N ASP A 58 0.22 8.85 20.87
CA ASP A 58 0.59 9.69 22.01
C ASP A 58 1.74 10.63 21.65
N ALA A 59 2.78 10.11 21.00
CA ALA A 59 3.94 10.92 20.63
C ALA A 59 3.58 12.04 19.65
N ILE A 60 2.80 11.77 18.63
CA ILE A 60 2.39 12.79 17.64
C ILE A 60 1.41 13.81 18.26
N GLU A 61 0.50 13.38 19.13
CA GLU A 61 -0.38 14.29 19.86
C GLU A 61 0.43 15.27 20.74
N ARG A 62 1.45 14.77 21.46
CA ARG A 62 2.29 15.53 22.39
C ARG A 62 3.56 16.09 21.75
N LEU A 63 3.68 16.09 20.43
CA LEU A 63 4.92 16.41 19.73
C LEU A 63 5.58 17.74 20.16
N PRO A 64 4.86 18.88 20.38
CA PRO A 64 5.47 20.10 20.87
C PRO A 64 6.15 19.96 22.25
N GLU A 65 5.51 19.22 23.18
CA GLU A 65 6.08 18.92 24.50
C GLU A 65 7.33 18.03 24.38
N LEU A 66 7.28 17.01 23.50
CA LEU A 66 8.40 16.10 23.32
C LEU A 66 9.61 16.77 22.64
N ILE A 67 9.38 17.73 21.73
CA ILE A 67 10.45 18.55 21.14
C ILE A 67 11.16 19.37 22.25
N GLU A 68 10.42 19.99 23.16
CA GLU A 68 11.02 20.72 24.30
C GLU A 68 11.81 19.76 25.22
N SER A 69 11.27 18.57 25.49
CA SER A 69 11.91 17.57 26.35
C SER A 69 13.21 17.05 25.76
N VAL A 70 13.21 16.64 24.47
CA VAL A 70 14.43 16.14 23.82
C VAL A 70 15.48 17.22 23.69
N THR A 71 15.09 18.47 23.44
CA THR A 71 16.00 19.62 23.40
C THR A 71 16.71 19.78 24.73
N GLY A 72 15.95 19.82 25.82
CA GLY A 72 16.56 19.92 27.17
C GLY A 72 17.46 18.73 27.49
N ALA A 73 17.09 17.51 27.19
CA ALA A 73 17.88 16.30 27.45
C ALA A 73 19.21 16.30 26.68
N VAL A 74 19.20 16.68 25.41
CA VAL A 74 20.42 16.75 24.58
C VAL A 74 21.36 17.88 25.06
N GLU A 75 20.81 19.05 25.37
CA GLU A 75 21.60 20.20 25.88
C GLU A 75 22.19 19.90 27.26
N ASP A 76 21.44 19.24 28.15
CA ASP A 76 21.95 18.81 29.48
C ASP A 76 23.08 17.79 29.33
N ASN A 77 23.09 16.99 28.26
CA ASN A 77 24.20 16.10 27.92
C ASN A 77 25.41 16.83 27.28
N GLY A 78 25.28 18.12 26.94
CA GLY A 78 26.30 18.93 26.30
C GLY A 78 26.30 18.95 24.79
N GLY A 79 25.22 18.45 24.15
CA GLY A 79 24.98 18.56 22.70
C GLY A 79 24.28 19.88 22.34
N THR A 80 24.09 20.10 21.04
CA THR A 80 23.34 21.24 20.49
C THR A 80 22.12 20.74 19.75
N VAL A 81 20.97 21.35 19.95
CA VAL A 81 19.75 21.05 19.18
C VAL A 81 19.39 22.23 18.29
N TYR A 82 19.10 21.94 17.05
CA TYR A 82 18.56 22.89 16.09
C TYR A 82 17.23 22.36 15.55
N VAL A 83 16.16 23.13 15.72
CA VAL A 83 14.84 22.80 15.15
C VAL A 83 14.67 23.62 13.87
N ALA A 84 14.72 22.95 12.74
CA ALA A 84 14.62 23.56 11.42
C ALA A 84 13.17 23.60 10.95
N ASP A 85 12.75 24.73 10.43
CA ASP A 85 11.39 24.94 9.90
C ASP A 85 11.18 24.15 8.58
N ASP A 86 12.21 24.13 7.72
CA ASP A 86 12.17 23.47 6.41
C ASP A 86 13.53 22.92 5.97
N ALA A 87 13.57 22.32 4.77
CA ALA A 87 14.76 21.76 4.17
C ALA A 87 15.89 22.80 3.97
N ALA A 88 15.54 24.03 3.57
CA ALA A 88 16.53 25.08 3.31
C ALA A 88 17.18 25.56 4.62
N ASP A 89 16.40 25.67 5.67
CA ASP A 89 16.87 26.06 7.01
C ASP A 89 17.78 24.98 7.61
N ALA A 90 17.36 23.69 7.52
CA ALA A 90 18.19 22.56 7.96
C ALA A 90 19.54 22.52 7.24
N ASN A 91 19.53 22.64 5.91
CA ASN A 91 20.74 22.64 5.08
C ASN A 91 21.66 23.83 5.39
N ALA A 92 21.10 25.01 5.69
CA ALA A 92 21.89 26.17 6.06
C ALA A 92 22.66 25.93 7.36
N TYR A 93 22.00 25.38 8.38
CA TYR A 93 22.61 25.05 9.66
C TYR A 93 23.69 23.95 9.52
N ILE A 94 23.40 22.85 8.80
CA ILE A 94 24.36 21.76 8.59
C ILE A 94 25.63 22.28 7.89
N ALA A 95 25.45 23.14 6.89
CA ALA A 95 26.58 23.72 6.19
C ALA A 95 27.38 24.71 7.05
N GLU A 96 26.76 25.42 8.02
CA GLU A 96 27.46 26.22 9.02
C GLU A 96 28.31 25.33 9.92
N VAL A 97 27.78 24.19 10.40
CA VAL A 97 28.56 23.22 11.19
C VAL A 97 29.78 22.70 10.41
N CYS A 98 29.60 22.36 9.12
CA CYS A 98 30.73 21.95 8.27
C CYS A 98 31.77 23.07 8.08
N ALA A 99 31.34 24.31 7.88
CA ALA A 99 32.23 25.45 7.71
C ALA A 99 33.00 25.81 8.99
N ASP A 100 32.39 25.70 10.16
CA ASP A 100 33.04 25.94 11.46
C ASP A 100 34.14 24.91 11.77
N ARG A 101 34.09 23.76 11.09
CA ARG A 101 35.08 22.68 11.20
C ARG A 101 36.08 22.65 10.04
N ASP A 102 36.02 23.62 9.12
CA ASP A 102 36.82 23.61 7.90
C ASP A 102 36.72 22.24 7.18
N ALA A 103 35.49 21.61 7.17
CA ALA A 103 35.29 20.27 6.67
C ALA A 103 35.44 20.18 5.17
N ASP A 104 36.37 19.35 4.70
CA ASP A 104 36.49 18.97 3.27
C ASP A 104 35.60 17.76 2.94
N ARG A 105 35.35 16.88 3.93
CA ARG A 105 34.54 15.65 3.75
C ARG A 105 33.56 15.40 4.87
N LEU A 106 32.32 15.06 4.49
CA LEU A 106 31.29 14.53 5.36
C LEU A 106 30.95 13.08 4.94
N VAL A 107 30.95 12.15 5.92
CA VAL A 107 30.45 10.79 5.69
C VAL A 107 29.05 10.63 6.28
N LYS A 108 28.13 10.02 5.52
CA LYS A 108 26.72 9.95 5.87
C LYS A 108 26.24 8.49 5.90
N SER A 109 25.59 8.08 7.00
CA SER A 109 24.82 6.84 6.99
C SER A 109 23.44 7.07 6.40
N LYS A 110 22.85 6.03 5.83
CA LYS A 110 21.51 6.05 5.22
C LYS A 110 20.51 6.82 6.07
N SER A 111 19.83 7.77 5.45
CA SER A 111 18.76 8.55 6.08
C SER A 111 17.79 9.12 5.06
N MET A 112 16.54 8.63 5.08
CA MET A 112 15.47 9.21 4.26
C MET A 112 15.23 10.70 4.54
N THR A 113 15.44 11.13 5.80
CA THR A 113 15.29 12.54 6.17
C THR A 113 16.38 13.42 5.56
N SER A 114 17.61 12.92 5.41
CA SER A 114 18.68 13.65 4.72
C SER A 114 18.52 13.66 3.20
N GLU A 115 17.89 12.64 2.62
CA GLU A 115 17.52 12.62 1.20
C GLU A 115 16.39 13.63 0.93
N GLU A 116 15.37 13.66 1.78
CA GLU A 116 14.25 14.61 1.72
C GLU A 116 14.70 16.08 1.65
N ILE A 117 15.76 16.44 2.35
CA ILE A 117 16.31 17.79 2.31
C ILE A 117 17.40 18.00 1.26
N GLU A 118 17.69 16.97 0.43
CA GLU A 118 18.73 17.01 -0.61
C GLU A 118 20.12 17.44 -0.07
N VAL A 119 20.50 16.96 1.12
CA VAL A 119 21.69 17.43 1.82
C VAL A 119 22.98 17.23 1.03
N ASN A 120 23.06 16.14 0.24
CA ASN A 120 24.26 15.83 -0.57
C ASN A 120 24.53 16.94 -1.58
N ASP A 121 23.51 17.33 -2.37
CA ASP A 121 23.65 18.37 -3.40
C ASP A 121 23.96 19.73 -2.78
N ARG A 122 23.34 20.05 -1.65
CA ARG A 122 23.54 21.33 -0.97
C ARG A 122 24.95 21.47 -0.37
N LEU A 123 25.54 20.39 0.09
CA LEU A 123 26.92 20.40 0.62
C LEU A 123 27.95 20.36 -0.53
N ASP A 124 27.69 19.62 -1.60
CA ASP A 124 28.55 19.60 -2.80
C ASP A 124 28.64 21.00 -3.45
N GLU A 125 27.53 21.73 -3.53
CA GLU A 125 27.51 23.14 -3.98
C GLU A 125 28.42 24.05 -3.15
N ARG A 126 28.76 23.65 -1.93
CA ARG A 126 29.66 24.38 -1.00
C ARG A 126 31.06 23.80 -0.93
N GLY A 127 31.33 22.76 -1.71
CA GLY A 127 32.64 22.12 -1.85
C GLY A 127 32.96 21.09 -0.77
N VAL A 128 31.96 20.58 -0.05
CA VAL A 128 32.11 19.48 0.90
C VAL A 128 31.82 18.16 0.17
N ASP A 129 32.77 17.24 0.16
CA ASP A 129 32.64 15.90 -0.42
C ASP A 129 31.76 15.03 0.48
N VAL A 130 30.53 14.69 0.04
CA VAL A 130 29.60 13.86 0.78
C VAL A 130 29.68 12.40 0.33
N VAL A 131 29.95 11.49 1.26
CA VAL A 131 30.11 10.05 0.99
C VAL A 131 29.05 9.24 1.71
N GLU A 132 28.25 8.49 0.95
CA GLU A 132 27.33 7.51 1.52
C GLU A 132 28.09 6.30 2.07
N THR A 133 27.77 5.89 3.29
CA THR A 133 28.49 4.78 3.95
C THR A 133 27.72 3.47 3.97
N ASP A 134 26.45 3.48 3.59
CA ASP A 134 25.64 2.28 3.36
C ASP A 134 25.90 1.75 1.93
N LEU A 135 26.07 0.43 1.79
CA LEU A 135 26.45 -0.14 0.51
C LEU A 135 25.42 0.14 -0.58
N GLY A 136 24.14 0.07 -0.27
CA GLY A 136 23.06 0.31 -1.23
C GLY A 136 23.05 1.75 -1.74
N GLU A 137 23.13 2.72 -0.84
CA GLU A 137 23.22 4.15 -1.18
C GLU A 137 24.54 4.48 -1.89
N TRP A 138 25.65 3.88 -1.48
CA TRP A 138 26.93 4.11 -2.15
C TRP A 138 26.93 3.59 -3.59
N VAL A 139 26.30 2.45 -3.85
CA VAL A 139 26.10 1.94 -5.22
C VAL A 139 25.30 2.93 -6.06
N LEU A 140 24.22 3.51 -5.51
CA LEU A 140 23.42 4.52 -6.20
C LEU A 140 24.19 5.82 -6.42
N GLN A 141 24.93 6.28 -5.40
CA GLN A 141 25.81 7.45 -5.54
C GLN A 141 26.86 7.27 -6.65
N VAL A 142 27.47 6.08 -6.75
CA VAL A 142 28.42 5.75 -7.81
C VAL A 142 27.74 5.66 -9.19
N ALA A 143 26.49 5.21 -9.24
CA ALA A 143 25.67 5.09 -10.45
C ALA A 143 25.03 6.41 -10.90
N ASP A 144 24.98 7.43 -10.03
CA ASP A 144 24.21 8.66 -10.22
C ASP A 144 22.71 8.38 -10.44
N GLU A 145 22.13 7.54 -9.55
CA GLU A 145 20.74 7.10 -9.62
C GLU A 145 19.99 7.33 -8.30
N ALA A 146 18.66 7.50 -8.39
CA ALA A 146 17.79 7.64 -7.25
C ALA A 146 17.43 6.28 -6.63
N PRO A 147 17.08 6.23 -5.30
CA PRO A 147 16.64 5.01 -4.65
C PRO A 147 15.22 4.59 -5.11
N SER A 148 15.01 3.29 -5.30
CA SER A 148 13.69 2.75 -5.69
C SER A 148 12.94 2.03 -4.55
N HIS A 149 13.51 1.98 -3.33
CA HIS A 149 12.89 1.35 -2.17
C HIS A 149 13.43 1.91 -0.86
N ILE A 150 12.55 2.14 0.12
CA ILE A 150 12.91 2.79 1.41
C ILE A 150 13.98 2.01 2.19
N VAL A 151 13.93 0.67 2.22
CA VAL A 151 14.87 -0.17 3.01
C VAL A 151 16.02 -0.70 2.16
N ALA A 152 15.77 -1.04 0.91
CA ALA A 152 16.75 -1.61 -0.01
C ALA A 152 16.87 -0.71 -1.26
N PRO A 153 17.57 0.42 -1.17
CA PRO A 153 17.54 1.48 -2.19
C PRO A 153 17.91 1.00 -3.60
N ALA A 154 18.93 0.15 -3.72
CA ALA A 154 19.39 -0.42 -4.97
C ALA A 154 18.67 -1.73 -5.36
N ILE A 155 17.41 -1.94 -4.91
CA ILE A 155 16.64 -3.18 -5.12
C ILE A 155 16.43 -3.52 -6.60
N HIS A 156 16.48 -2.53 -7.47
CA HIS A 156 16.36 -2.64 -8.92
C HIS A 156 17.66 -3.06 -9.63
N LYS A 157 18.79 -3.07 -8.92
CA LYS A 157 20.09 -3.48 -9.46
C LYS A 157 20.35 -4.98 -9.29
N SER A 158 20.85 -5.61 -10.33
CA SER A 158 21.40 -6.96 -10.24
C SER A 158 22.84 -6.95 -9.74
N ARG A 159 23.28 -8.05 -9.15
CA ARG A 159 24.69 -8.23 -8.76
C ARG A 159 25.65 -8.00 -9.94
N GLU A 160 25.29 -8.54 -11.09
CA GLU A 160 26.05 -8.42 -12.34
C GLU A 160 26.17 -6.95 -12.76
N GLY A 161 25.09 -6.17 -12.67
CA GLY A 161 25.09 -4.74 -12.97
C GLY A 161 25.96 -3.94 -12.00
N ILE A 162 25.97 -4.31 -10.71
CA ILE A 162 26.87 -3.68 -9.70
C ILE A 162 28.34 -4.01 -10.03
N ALA A 163 28.63 -5.26 -10.42
CA ALA A 163 29.96 -5.67 -10.79
C ALA A 163 30.48 -4.89 -12.02
N GLU A 164 29.67 -4.75 -13.06
CA GLU A 164 30.00 -3.94 -14.25
C GLU A 164 30.27 -2.48 -13.86
N LEU A 165 29.39 -1.87 -13.04
CA LEU A 165 29.54 -0.50 -12.56
C LEU A 165 30.86 -0.28 -11.81
N PHE A 166 31.19 -1.16 -10.84
CA PHE A 166 32.40 -1.01 -10.04
C PHE A 166 33.67 -1.23 -10.87
N ASN A 167 33.69 -2.23 -11.76
CA ASN A 167 34.81 -2.49 -12.66
C ASN A 167 35.05 -1.31 -13.60
N GLU A 168 33.99 -0.70 -14.14
CA GLU A 168 34.11 0.45 -15.04
C GLU A 168 34.55 1.71 -14.28
N ARG A 169 33.99 1.96 -13.10
CA ARG A 169 34.21 3.21 -12.35
C ARG A 169 35.52 3.26 -11.61
N PHE A 170 36.00 2.13 -11.07
CA PHE A 170 37.16 2.07 -10.18
C PHE A 170 38.38 1.39 -10.80
N ASP A 171 38.24 0.67 -11.92
CA ASP A 171 39.33 -0.03 -12.65
C ASP A 171 40.23 -0.86 -11.67
N PRO A 172 39.67 -1.78 -10.85
CA PRO A 172 40.45 -2.56 -9.89
C PRO A 172 41.46 -3.46 -10.60
N ASP A 173 42.58 -3.80 -9.90
CA ASP A 173 43.64 -4.65 -10.42
C ASP A 173 43.16 -6.02 -10.95
N GLU A 174 42.17 -6.62 -10.28
CA GLU A 174 41.46 -7.83 -10.70
C GLU A 174 39.97 -7.51 -10.83
N PRO A 175 39.27 -7.97 -11.90
CA PRO A 175 37.83 -7.75 -12.05
C PRO A 175 37.04 -8.34 -10.87
N LEU A 176 36.05 -7.58 -10.38
CA LEU A 176 35.14 -8.00 -9.34
C LEU A 176 33.96 -8.75 -9.97
N GLU A 177 33.69 -9.98 -9.53
CA GLU A 177 32.65 -10.87 -10.11
C GLU A 177 31.67 -11.40 -9.04
N THR A 178 32.12 -11.60 -7.81
CA THR A 178 31.31 -12.19 -6.73
C THR A 178 30.81 -11.16 -5.73
N ALA A 179 29.73 -11.49 -5.01
CA ALA A 179 29.19 -10.63 -3.95
C ALA A 179 30.23 -10.39 -2.84
N GLU A 180 31.05 -11.38 -2.53
CA GLU A 180 32.10 -11.31 -1.53
C GLU A 180 33.20 -10.33 -1.95
N GLU A 181 33.63 -10.34 -3.22
CA GLU A 181 34.64 -9.42 -3.76
C GLU A 181 34.12 -8.00 -3.80
N LEU A 182 32.87 -7.79 -4.28
CA LEU A 182 32.20 -6.48 -4.30
C LEU A 182 32.07 -5.90 -2.89
N THR A 183 31.64 -6.72 -1.92
CA THR A 183 31.50 -6.28 -0.52
C THR A 183 32.84 -5.97 0.13
N ALA A 184 33.87 -6.77 -0.14
CA ALA A 184 35.22 -6.54 0.37
C ALA A 184 35.80 -5.24 -0.18
N PHE A 185 35.70 -5.02 -1.50
CA PHE A 185 36.13 -3.79 -2.16
C PHE A 185 35.43 -2.56 -1.59
N ALA A 186 34.11 -2.60 -1.48
CA ALA A 186 33.32 -1.50 -0.89
C ALA A 186 33.73 -1.22 0.57
N ARG A 187 33.91 -2.27 1.38
CA ARG A 187 34.34 -2.15 2.77
C ARG A 187 35.70 -1.46 2.92
N ASP A 188 36.68 -1.86 2.12
CA ASP A 188 38.02 -1.29 2.18
C ASP A 188 37.97 0.19 1.73
N ARG A 189 37.27 0.46 0.65
CA ARG A 189 37.14 1.83 0.10
C ARG A 189 36.41 2.78 1.05
N LEU A 190 35.25 2.36 1.56
CA LEU A 190 34.46 3.14 2.51
C LEU A 190 35.18 3.28 3.86
N GLY A 191 35.93 2.27 4.29
CA GLY A 191 36.77 2.34 5.49
C GLY A 191 37.74 3.52 5.46
N GLU A 192 38.52 3.65 4.37
CA GLU A 192 39.44 4.76 4.17
C GLU A 192 38.74 6.14 4.16
N LEU A 193 37.55 6.22 3.53
CA LEU A 193 36.79 7.46 3.42
C LEU A 193 36.23 7.89 4.79
N ILE A 194 35.74 6.93 5.61
CA ILE A 194 35.20 7.18 6.94
C ILE A 194 36.33 7.62 7.90
N GLU A 195 37.50 6.97 7.86
CA GLU A 195 38.63 7.31 8.72
C GLU A 195 39.20 8.71 8.44
N GLY A 196 39.07 9.18 7.21
CA GLY A 196 39.51 10.52 6.78
C GLY A 196 38.42 11.58 6.77
N ALA A 197 37.27 11.36 7.39
CA ALA A 197 36.18 12.31 7.40
C ALA A 197 36.25 13.32 8.55
N ASP A 198 35.88 14.57 8.28
CA ASP A 198 35.85 15.67 9.24
C ASP A 198 34.53 15.67 10.04
N VAL A 199 33.42 15.34 9.38
CA VAL A 199 32.08 15.33 9.95
C VAL A 199 31.39 14.00 9.63
N GLY A 200 30.72 13.42 10.62
CA GLY A 200 29.85 12.28 10.45
C GLY A 200 28.40 12.69 10.56
N MET A 201 27.57 12.22 9.64
CA MET A 201 26.12 12.46 9.66
C MET A 201 25.35 11.14 9.76
N THR A 202 24.34 11.12 10.62
CA THR A 202 23.38 10.01 10.67
C THR A 202 21.94 10.51 10.62
N GLY A 203 21.02 9.64 10.14
CA GLY A 203 19.63 9.78 10.52
C GLY A 203 19.39 9.24 11.93
N ALA A 204 18.09 9.08 12.26
CA ALA A 204 17.64 8.28 13.38
C ALA A 204 16.37 7.52 12.97
N ASN A 205 16.22 6.26 13.43
CA ASN A 205 14.93 5.59 13.36
C ASN A 205 13.97 6.18 14.40
N PHE A 206 14.47 6.40 15.61
CA PHE A 206 13.78 7.10 16.70
C PHE A 206 14.74 7.96 17.51
N VAL A 207 14.18 8.98 18.17
CA VAL A 207 14.85 9.82 19.15
C VAL A 207 14.00 9.80 20.43
N THR A 208 14.58 9.46 21.58
CA THR A 208 13.83 9.42 22.83
C THR A 208 13.84 10.77 23.54
N ALA A 209 12.67 11.25 23.95
CA ALA A 209 12.52 12.59 24.52
C ALA A 209 13.11 12.73 25.92
N ASP A 210 13.08 11.64 26.70
CA ASP A 210 13.55 11.62 28.10
C ASP A 210 15.08 11.72 28.25
N SER A 211 15.83 11.28 27.25
CA SER A 211 17.28 11.12 27.35
C SER A 211 18.07 11.67 26.15
N GLY A 212 17.41 12.06 25.07
CA GLY A 212 18.07 12.45 23.81
C GLY A 212 18.78 11.29 23.12
N THR A 213 18.41 10.03 23.43
CA THR A 213 19.02 8.84 22.85
C THR A 213 18.54 8.63 21.41
N LEU A 214 19.49 8.43 20.50
CA LEU A 214 19.24 8.04 19.12
C LEU A 214 19.15 6.52 19.00
N ALA A 215 18.09 5.99 18.43
CA ALA A 215 17.99 4.59 18.06
C ALA A 215 18.26 4.45 16.55
N LEU A 216 19.29 3.69 16.21
CA LEU A 216 19.69 3.40 14.83
C LEU A 216 19.59 1.91 14.55
N VAL A 217 18.84 1.56 13.52
CA VAL A 217 18.76 0.21 12.98
C VAL A 217 19.69 0.12 11.77
N THR A 218 20.75 -0.67 11.89
CA THR A 218 21.77 -0.82 10.85
C THR A 218 22.31 -2.23 10.85
N SER A 219 22.63 -2.78 9.68
CA SER A 219 23.17 -4.15 9.54
C SER A 219 24.69 -4.21 9.38
N GLU A 220 25.34 -3.12 8.95
CA GLU A 220 26.73 -3.14 8.47
C GLU A 220 27.73 -2.57 9.48
N GLY A 221 27.27 -1.86 10.50
CA GLY A 221 28.11 -1.15 11.44
C GLY A 221 28.69 0.17 10.91
N ASN A 222 28.36 0.56 9.68
CA ASN A 222 28.72 1.81 9.03
C ASN A 222 28.24 3.02 9.84
N ALA A 223 26.98 3.06 10.25
CA ALA A 223 26.42 4.16 11.04
C ALA A 223 27.19 4.37 12.37
N ARG A 224 27.61 3.30 13.06
CA ARG A 224 28.45 3.44 14.26
C ARG A 224 29.82 4.04 13.95
N LYS A 225 30.44 3.64 12.84
CA LYS A 225 31.73 4.22 12.41
C LYS A 225 31.54 5.70 12.04
N THR A 226 30.47 6.04 11.33
CA THR A 226 30.11 7.43 11.00
C THR A 226 29.95 8.30 12.27
N VAL A 227 29.40 7.73 13.35
CA VAL A 227 29.31 8.43 14.65
C VAL A 227 30.67 8.53 15.36
N THR A 228 31.49 7.48 15.31
CA THR A 228 32.65 7.36 16.21
C THR A 228 33.97 7.76 15.58
N ALA A 229 34.14 7.77 14.27
CA ALA A 229 35.37 8.14 13.61
C ALA A 229 35.59 9.66 13.55
N PRO A 230 34.66 10.49 13.06
CA PRO A 230 34.80 11.95 13.06
C PRO A 230 34.60 12.54 14.48
N ASP A 231 35.23 13.67 14.74
CA ASP A 231 35.09 14.40 16.03
C ASP A 231 33.76 15.17 16.12
N THR A 232 33.12 15.46 15.01
CA THR A 232 31.81 16.12 14.94
C THR A 232 30.75 15.18 14.38
N HIS A 233 29.63 15.03 15.10
CA HIS A 233 28.50 14.23 14.66
C HIS A 233 27.25 15.08 14.54
N VAL A 234 26.62 15.04 13.36
CA VAL A 234 25.32 15.66 13.07
C VAL A 234 24.29 14.56 12.91
N ALA A 235 23.26 14.53 13.76
CA ALA A 235 22.12 13.64 13.61
C ALA A 235 20.95 14.42 13.03
N VAL A 236 20.31 13.89 11.97
CA VAL A 236 19.18 14.52 11.29
C VAL A 236 17.93 13.64 11.48
N ALA A 237 16.87 14.21 12.03
CA ALA A 237 15.64 13.49 12.27
C ALA A 237 14.40 14.37 12.02
N GLY A 238 13.38 13.84 11.34
CA GLY A 238 12.06 14.48 11.35
C GLY A 238 11.48 14.44 12.77
N VAL A 239 10.74 15.49 13.14
CA VAL A 239 10.14 15.60 14.49
C VAL A 239 9.21 14.43 14.82
N GLU A 240 8.61 13.80 13.83
CA GLU A 240 7.75 12.61 13.99
C GLU A 240 8.49 11.37 14.49
N LYS A 241 9.82 11.36 14.49
CA LYS A 241 10.61 10.24 14.99
C LYS A 241 10.84 10.28 16.51
N ILE A 242 10.39 11.32 17.18
CA ILE A 242 10.47 11.44 18.63
C ILE A 242 9.47 10.47 19.26
N VAL A 243 9.94 9.71 20.24
CA VAL A 243 9.12 8.86 21.14
C VAL A 243 9.39 9.24 22.59
N PRO A 244 8.47 8.97 23.55
CA PRO A 244 8.62 9.49 24.90
C PRO A 244 9.88 8.99 25.65
N SER A 245 10.19 7.69 25.55
CA SER A 245 11.27 7.08 26.33
C SER A 245 11.98 5.94 25.62
N VAL A 246 13.08 5.45 26.20
CA VAL A 246 13.82 4.27 25.69
C VAL A 246 12.98 3.00 25.81
N GLU A 247 12.14 2.89 26.84
CA GLU A 247 11.24 1.75 27.03
C GLU A 247 10.23 1.63 25.89
N ASP A 248 9.77 2.75 25.35
CA ASP A 248 8.81 2.80 24.23
C ASP A 248 9.39 2.29 22.90
N LEU A 249 10.69 2.04 22.83
CA LEU A 249 11.33 1.48 21.63
C LEU A 249 11.07 -0.03 21.45
N GLN A 250 10.66 -0.74 22.49
CA GLN A 250 10.59 -2.21 22.50
C GLN A 250 9.70 -2.78 21.38
N PRO A 251 8.46 -2.34 21.17
CA PRO A 251 7.63 -2.90 20.09
C PRO A 251 8.20 -2.60 18.70
N PHE A 252 8.82 -1.44 18.49
CA PHE A 252 9.40 -1.09 17.20
C PHE A 252 10.63 -1.94 16.87
N ILE A 253 11.47 -2.23 17.88
CA ILE A 253 12.63 -3.12 17.74
C ILE A 253 12.19 -4.52 17.28
N GLU A 254 11.09 -5.02 17.83
CA GLU A 254 10.53 -6.32 17.43
C GLU A 254 9.93 -6.27 16.02
N LEU A 255 9.24 -5.19 15.66
CA LEU A 255 8.45 -5.08 14.44
C LEU A 255 9.25 -4.72 13.18
N ILE A 256 10.29 -3.89 13.25
CA ILE A 256 10.99 -3.35 12.06
C ILE A 256 11.57 -4.46 11.20
N GLY A 257 12.38 -5.35 11.77
CA GLY A 257 13.03 -6.43 11.03
C GLY A 257 12.03 -7.43 10.46
N ARG A 258 11.00 -7.79 11.24
CA ARG A 258 9.94 -8.71 10.82
C ARG A 258 9.14 -8.16 9.65
N SER A 259 8.74 -6.90 9.77
CA SER A 259 7.86 -6.25 8.79
C SER A 259 8.59 -5.88 7.49
N GLY A 260 9.84 -5.44 7.59
CA GLY A 260 10.59 -4.92 6.45
C GLY A 260 11.25 -6.00 5.59
N THR A 261 11.92 -6.95 6.22
CA THR A 261 12.76 -7.94 5.53
C THR A 261 12.48 -9.39 5.95
N GLY A 262 11.51 -9.63 6.84
CA GLY A 262 11.16 -10.95 7.33
C GLY A 262 12.17 -11.57 8.32
N GLN A 263 13.00 -10.74 8.96
CA GLN A 263 13.92 -11.19 9.99
C GLN A 263 13.15 -11.44 11.30
N ASP A 264 13.46 -12.53 12.01
CA ASP A 264 12.77 -12.85 13.27
C ASP A 264 13.08 -11.88 14.41
N ILE A 265 14.17 -11.16 14.32
CA ILE A 265 14.58 -10.08 15.23
C ILE A 265 15.22 -8.96 14.42
N THR A 266 15.10 -7.73 14.87
CA THR A 266 15.90 -6.63 14.34
C THR A 266 17.33 -6.78 14.88
N SER A 267 18.23 -7.24 14.02
CA SER A 267 19.64 -7.43 14.34
C SER A 267 20.34 -6.09 14.47
N TYR A 268 21.32 -5.78 15.10
CA TYR A 268 22.13 -4.56 15.08
C TYR A 268 21.35 -3.27 15.32
N ILE A 269 20.91 -3.09 16.55
CA ILE A 269 20.41 -1.80 17.04
C ILE A 269 21.51 -1.12 17.81
N SER A 270 21.74 0.16 17.51
CA SER A 270 22.62 1.03 18.28
C SER A 270 21.78 2.08 19.00
N LEU A 271 21.88 2.12 20.32
CA LEU A 271 21.33 3.18 21.16
C LEU A 271 22.49 4.09 21.55
N LEU A 272 22.42 5.33 21.14
CA LEU A 272 23.48 6.31 21.32
C LEU A 272 22.91 7.51 22.07
N THR A 273 23.53 7.87 23.21
CA THR A 273 23.18 9.08 23.95
C THR A 273 24.32 10.08 23.78
N PRO A 274 24.30 10.90 22.72
CA PRO A 274 25.38 11.84 22.43
C PRO A 274 25.31 13.10 23.34
N PRO A 275 26.41 13.87 23.41
CA PRO A 275 27.71 13.59 22.81
C PRO A 275 28.35 12.37 23.43
N MET A 276 28.99 11.56 22.61
CA MET A 276 29.68 10.37 23.08
C MET A 276 31.00 10.77 23.71
N ASN A 277 31.02 11.00 25.02
CA ASN A 277 32.26 11.20 25.80
C ASN A 277 33.11 9.92 25.93
N SER A 278 32.83 8.91 25.14
CA SER A 278 33.65 7.73 25.02
C SER A 278 34.94 8.09 24.30
N PRO A 279 36.10 7.66 24.79
CA PRO A 279 37.35 7.87 24.09
C PRO A 279 37.25 7.23 22.69
N THR A 280 37.63 7.99 21.67
CA THR A 280 37.75 7.49 20.31
C THR A 280 38.81 6.41 20.24
N VAL A 281 38.52 5.32 19.57
CA VAL A 281 39.56 4.34 19.21
C VAL A 281 40.49 5.02 18.21
N GLY A 282 41.76 5.21 18.53
CA GLY A 282 42.76 5.62 17.56
C GLY A 282 42.95 4.46 16.58
N PHE A 283 42.47 4.60 15.36
CA PHE A 283 42.62 3.55 14.34
C PHE A 283 44.08 3.34 13.93
N ASP A 284 44.92 4.38 14.08
CA ASP A 284 46.36 4.35 13.80
C ASP A 284 47.17 3.60 14.87
N ASP A 285 46.64 3.44 16.09
CA ASP A 285 47.28 2.72 17.17
C ASP A 285 46.24 1.97 18.03
N PRO A 286 45.81 0.77 17.61
CA PRO A 286 44.83 0.00 18.33
C PRO A 286 45.31 -0.53 19.69
N GLU A 287 46.57 -0.40 20.01
CA GLU A 287 47.17 -0.75 21.34
C GLU A 287 47.16 0.44 22.31
N THR A 288 46.82 1.65 21.84
CA THR A 288 46.69 2.81 22.75
C THR A 288 45.51 2.55 23.69
N PRO A 289 45.74 2.58 25.02
CA PRO A 289 44.64 2.42 25.97
C PRO A 289 43.62 3.53 25.79
N ILE A 290 42.34 3.17 25.86
CA ILE A 290 41.23 4.10 25.94
C ILE A 290 41.50 4.98 27.16
N THR A 291 41.84 6.25 26.94
CA THR A 291 42.09 7.20 28.02
C THR A 291 40.84 8.00 28.33
N ASP A 292 40.62 8.34 29.63
CA ASP A 292 39.56 9.25 30.09
C ASP A 292 39.87 10.72 29.67
N GLY A 293 40.37 10.94 28.46
CA GLY A 293 40.64 12.29 27.95
C GLY A 293 39.32 13.03 27.68
N GLU A 294 39.31 14.32 28.01
CA GLU A 294 38.29 15.22 27.47
C GLU A 294 38.40 15.17 25.94
N THR A 295 37.45 14.50 25.29
CA THR A 295 37.33 14.55 23.84
C THR A 295 36.50 15.78 23.50
N ASP A 296 37.04 16.70 22.71
CA ASP A 296 36.33 17.85 22.11
C ASP A 296 35.37 17.38 21.03
N ARG A 297 34.50 16.44 21.38
CA ARG A 297 33.50 15.91 20.44
C ARG A 297 32.24 16.76 20.45
N ASP A 298 31.88 17.26 19.29
CA ASP A 298 30.65 18.00 19.11
C ASP A 298 29.54 17.10 18.62
N PHE A 299 28.35 17.37 19.14
CA PHE A 299 27.13 16.72 18.70
C PHE A 299 26.04 17.76 18.39
N HIS A 300 25.45 17.63 17.20
CA HIS A 300 24.33 18.44 16.74
C HIS A 300 23.14 17.56 16.37
N LEU A 301 22.00 17.78 17.03
CA LEU A 301 20.71 17.18 16.65
C LEU A 301 19.92 18.20 15.84
N VAL A 302 19.70 17.91 14.56
CA VAL A 302 18.85 18.72 13.67
C VAL A 302 17.50 18.04 13.59
N LEU A 303 16.49 18.63 14.23
CA LEU A 303 15.10 18.22 14.16
C LEU A 303 14.39 19.01 13.05
N ILE A 304 13.71 18.33 12.16
CA ILE A 304 13.13 18.93 10.96
C ILE A 304 11.60 18.85 10.99
N ASP A 305 10.94 20.00 10.90
CA ASP A 305 9.50 20.08 10.69
C ASP A 305 9.16 19.75 9.22
N ASN A 306 9.55 20.56 8.29
CA ASN A 306 9.32 20.39 6.84
C ASN A 306 7.88 19.94 6.51
N GLY A 307 6.87 20.62 7.11
CA GLY A 307 5.45 20.34 6.91
C GLY A 307 4.83 19.31 7.89
N ARG A 308 5.61 18.65 8.76
CA ARG A 308 5.10 17.62 9.68
C ARG A 308 4.11 18.16 10.71
N MET A 309 4.32 19.37 11.20
CA MET A 309 3.36 19.99 12.12
C MET A 309 2.03 20.33 11.43
N ALA A 310 2.06 20.70 10.15
CA ALA A 310 0.85 20.88 9.36
C ALA A 310 0.13 19.53 9.12
N MET A 311 0.87 18.45 8.83
CA MET A 311 0.30 17.11 8.73
C MET A 311 -0.29 16.61 10.06
N ARG A 312 0.35 16.94 11.19
CA ARG A 312 -0.15 16.62 12.53
C ARG A 312 -1.52 17.27 12.80
N ASP A 313 -1.69 18.50 12.37
CA ASP A 313 -2.90 19.29 12.57
C ASP A 313 -4.00 18.94 11.53
N ASP A 314 -3.67 18.16 10.49
CA ASP A 314 -4.59 17.63 9.48
C ASP A 314 -5.08 16.25 9.91
N ASP A 315 -6.35 16.13 10.28
CA ASP A 315 -6.93 14.87 10.79
C ASP A 315 -6.79 13.70 9.80
N GLU A 316 -6.75 13.99 8.48
CA GLU A 316 -6.68 12.99 7.42
C GLU A 316 -5.24 12.57 7.06
N LEU A 317 -4.25 13.44 7.24
CA LEU A 317 -2.84 13.14 6.96
C LEU A 317 -2.03 12.74 8.20
N ARG A 318 -2.55 13.00 9.41
CA ARG A 318 -1.86 12.75 10.68
C ARG A 318 -1.33 11.32 10.80
N GLU A 319 -2.08 10.31 10.37
CA GLU A 319 -1.64 8.92 10.44
C GLU A 319 -0.37 8.64 9.62
N THR A 320 -0.07 9.45 8.61
CA THR A 320 1.20 9.34 7.86
C THR A 320 2.42 9.47 8.79
N LEU A 321 2.33 10.31 9.83
CA LEU A 321 3.42 10.53 10.80
C LEU A 321 3.67 9.35 11.73
N TYR A 322 2.76 8.36 11.78
CA TYR A 322 2.98 7.13 12.56
C TYR A 322 3.94 6.18 11.84
N CYS A 323 4.26 6.43 10.59
CA CYS A 323 5.10 5.57 9.76
C CYS A 323 6.50 5.39 10.34
N ILE A 324 6.91 4.14 10.58
CA ILE A 324 8.25 3.76 11.05
C ILE A 324 9.22 3.41 9.91
N ARG A 325 8.81 3.63 8.66
CA ARG A 325 9.61 3.45 7.43
C ARG A 325 10.18 2.05 7.22
N CYS A 326 9.43 1.01 7.59
CA CYS A 326 9.82 -0.40 7.46
C CYS A 326 9.63 -0.98 6.04
N SER A 327 8.97 -0.30 5.10
CA SER A 327 8.63 -0.77 3.74
C SER A 327 7.69 -1.97 3.63
N ALA A 328 7.06 -2.43 4.71
CA ALA A 328 6.10 -3.55 4.62
C ALA A 328 4.97 -3.28 3.62
N CYS A 329 4.49 -2.02 3.55
CA CYS A 329 3.45 -1.60 2.59
C CYS A 329 3.90 -1.69 1.13
N SER A 330 5.17 -1.41 0.84
CA SER A 330 5.76 -1.55 -0.51
C SER A 330 5.88 -3.03 -0.87
N ASN A 331 6.43 -3.84 0.04
CA ASN A 331 6.61 -5.28 -0.18
C ASN A 331 5.29 -6.05 -0.35
N ALA A 332 4.21 -5.61 0.30
CA ALA A 332 2.88 -6.23 0.19
C ALA A 332 2.06 -5.73 -1.02
N CYS A 333 2.50 -4.68 -1.69
CA CYS A 333 1.76 -4.07 -2.80
C CYS A 333 2.11 -4.73 -4.12
N ALA A 334 1.13 -5.37 -4.78
CA ALA A 334 1.34 -6.06 -6.04
C ALA A 334 1.83 -5.11 -7.16
N ASN A 335 1.30 -3.89 -7.24
CA ASN A 335 1.76 -2.91 -8.23
C ASN A 335 3.21 -2.49 -7.96
N PHE A 336 3.57 -2.24 -6.70
CA PHE A 336 4.95 -1.90 -6.33
C PHE A 336 5.91 -3.07 -6.64
N GLN A 337 5.50 -4.31 -6.39
CA GLN A 337 6.29 -5.50 -6.70
C GLN A 337 6.65 -5.62 -8.19
N SER A 338 5.86 -5.00 -9.08
CA SER A 338 6.10 -5.05 -10.54
C SER A 338 6.94 -3.88 -11.04
N VAL A 339 6.78 -2.65 -10.49
CA VAL A 339 7.39 -1.43 -11.06
C VAL A 339 8.31 -0.68 -10.11
N GLY A 340 8.39 -1.05 -8.82
CA GLY A 340 9.26 -0.40 -7.84
C GLY A 340 8.91 1.05 -7.52
N GLY A 341 9.85 1.72 -6.83
CA GLY A 341 9.71 3.09 -6.38
C GLY A 341 9.81 4.14 -7.48
N HIS A 342 10.52 3.85 -8.57
CA HIS A 342 10.65 4.79 -9.69
C HIS A 342 9.33 5.07 -10.42
N ALA A 343 8.32 4.20 -10.28
CA ALA A 343 6.95 4.48 -10.72
C ALA A 343 6.00 4.73 -9.56
N PHE A 344 6.12 3.97 -8.46
CA PHE A 344 5.24 4.09 -7.30
C PHE A 344 5.96 4.80 -6.15
N GLY A 345 6.43 5.99 -6.39
CA GLY A 345 7.11 6.88 -5.45
C GLY A 345 7.16 8.30 -5.98
N GLY A 346 7.50 9.24 -5.11
CA GLY A 346 7.78 10.63 -5.41
C GLY A 346 9.27 10.92 -5.36
N GLU A 347 9.63 12.11 -4.91
CA GLU A 347 11.02 12.57 -4.84
C GLU A 347 11.84 11.75 -3.82
N THR A 348 11.24 11.43 -2.66
CA THR A 348 11.95 10.74 -1.56
C THR A 348 11.28 9.42 -1.17
N TYR A 349 9.96 9.42 -1.03
CA TYR A 349 9.24 8.29 -0.46
C TYR A 349 8.61 7.42 -1.53
N SER A 350 8.64 6.08 -1.31
CA SER A 350 8.09 5.12 -2.26
C SER A 350 7.10 4.13 -1.61
N GLY A 351 6.24 3.52 -2.43
CA GLY A 351 5.21 2.58 -2.02
C GLY A 351 3.93 3.25 -1.52
N GLY A 352 3.05 2.48 -0.90
CA GLY A 352 1.71 2.96 -0.56
C GLY A 352 1.66 4.18 0.34
N ILE A 353 2.57 4.29 1.33
CA ILE A 353 2.63 5.42 2.26
C ILE A 353 3.22 6.70 1.64
N ALA A 354 3.92 6.58 0.51
CA ALA A 354 4.54 7.72 -0.16
C ALA A 354 3.55 8.82 -0.49
N THR A 355 2.33 8.47 -0.89
CA THR A 355 1.30 9.47 -1.22
C THR A 355 1.06 10.46 -0.07
N GLY A 356 0.98 9.97 1.16
CA GLY A 356 0.78 10.84 2.34
C GLY A 356 1.99 11.70 2.62
N TRP A 357 3.20 11.13 2.53
CA TRP A 357 4.45 11.86 2.74
C TRP A 357 4.68 12.93 1.67
N GLU A 358 4.61 12.58 0.40
CA GLU A 358 4.83 13.51 -0.70
C GLU A 358 3.78 14.63 -0.72
N ALA A 359 2.51 14.30 -0.44
CA ALA A 359 1.47 15.32 -0.35
C ALA A 359 1.68 16.31 0.81
N GLY A 360 2.27 15.87 1.92
CA GLY A 360 2.52 16.69 3.08
C GLY A 360 3.81 17.53 3.02
N ILE A 361 4.82 17.06 2.29
CA ILE A 361 6.15 17.67 2.21
C ILE A 361 6.31 18.43 0.88
N GLU A 362 6.15 17.74 -0.26
CA GLU A 362 6.40 18.28 -1.60
C GLU A 362 5.13 18.89 -2.23
N GLY A 363 3.96 18.46 -1.77
CA GLY A 363 2.67 18.93 -2.23
C GLY A 363 1.92 17.96 -3.14
N LEU A 364 0.67 18.37 -3.47
CA LEU A 364 -0.26 17.52 -4.22
C LEU A 364 0.18 17.21 -5.65
N ASP A 365 0.98 18.06 -6.27
CA ASP A 365 1.43 17.86 -7.67
C ASP A 365 2.36 16.65 -7.76
N THR A 366 3.31 16.52 -6.85
CA THR A 366 4.21 15.35 -6.76
C THR A 366 3.42 14.07 -6.44
N ALA A 367 2.54 14.11 -5.44
CA ALA A 367 1.69 12.97 -5.10
C ALA A 367 0.79 12.54 -6.29
N ALA A 368 0.35 13.48 -7.13
CA ALA A 368 -0.51 13.21 -8.28
C ALA A 368 0.17 12.37 -9.38
N GLU A 369 1.49 12.31 -9.42
CA GLU A 369 2.23 11.56 -10.43
C GLU A 369 2.02 10.04 -10.28
N PHE A 370 1.89 9.54 -9.05
CA PHE A 370 1.84 8.10 -8.77
C PHE A 370 0.65 7.65 -7.92
N ASN A 371 -0.11 8.54 -7.27
CA ASN A 371 -1.24 8.18 -6.38
C ASN A 371 -2.23 7.22 -7.04
N ASP A 372 -2.51 7.36 -8.34
CA ASP A 372 -3.46 6.50 -9.06
C ASP A 372 -2.96 5.03 -9.23
N LEU A 373 -1.71 4.70 -8.85
CA LEU A 373 -1.22 3.33 -8.74
C LEU A 373 -1.76 2.60 -7.50
N CYS A 374 -2.25 3.33 -6.49
CA CYS A 374 -2.96 2.72 -5.38
C CYS A 374 -4.37 2.27 -5.79
N THR A 375 -4.67 1.01 -5.60
CA THR A 375 -5.95 0.39 -5.97
C THR A 375 -6.94 0.24 -4.80
N GLY A 376 -6.57 0.65 -3.58
CA GLY A 376 -7.43 0.58 -2.40
C GLY A 376 -7.72 -0.85 -1.94
N CYS A 377 -6.79 -1.78 -2.12
CA CYS A 377 -6.99 -3.20 -1.78
C CYS A 377 -6.72 -3.54 -0.30
N SER A 378 -6.27 -2.60 0.51
CA SER A 378 -5.99 -2.68 1.95
C SER A 378 -4.90 -3.69 2.39
N ARG A 379 -4.19 -4.34 1.45
CA ARG A 379 -3.09 -5.28 1.80
C ARG A 379 -1.93 -4.60 2.53
N CYS A 380 -1.68 -3.32 2.24
CA CYS A 380 -0.66 -2.53 2.92
C CYS A 380 -1.06 -2.15 4.36
N THR A 381 -2.35 -1.98 4.67
CA THR A 381 -2.87 -1.79 6.03
C THR A 381 -2.63 -3.04 6.87
N GLU A 382 -2.98 -4.22 6.35
CA GLU A 382 -2.70 -5.51 6.96
C GLU A 382 -1.21 -5.70 7.29
N ALA A 383 -0.35 -5.32 6.33
CA ALA A 383 1.09 -5.45 6.48
C ALA A 383 1.70 -4.40 7.41
N CYS A 384 1.01 -3.29 7.68
CA CYS A 384 1.55 -2.17 8.45
C CYS A 384 1.70 -2.53 9.94
N PRO A 385 2.92 -2.47 10.51
CA PRO A 385 3.16 -2.82 11.91
C PRO A 385 2.65 -1.78 12.90
N VAL A 386 2.15 -0.64 12.43
CA VAL A 386 1.53 0.42 13.24
C VAL A 386 0.11 0.76 12.77
N ASN A 387 -0.54 -0.16 12.06
CA ASN A 387 -1.94 -0.09 11.64
C ASN A 387 -2.37 1.23 10.95
N ILE A 388 -1.54 1.79 10.07
CA ILE A 388 -1.89 2.98 9.29
C ILE A 388 -2.91 2.60 8.22
N ASP A 389 -4.00 3.36 8.12
CA ASP A 389 -4.97 3.21 7.03
C ASP A 389 -4.46 3.90 5.74
N ILE A 390 -3.45 3.26 5.13
CA ILE A 390 -2.77 3.77 3.94
C ILE A 390 -3.72 3.96 2.75
N PRO A 391 -4.66 3.05 2.45
CA PRO A 391 -5.63 3.25 1.37
C PRO A 391 -6.54 4.47 1.59
N TRP A 392 -6.92 4.76 2.83
CA TRP A 392 -7.70 5.94 3.15
C TRP A 392 -6.91 7.22 2.88
N ILE A 393 -5.67 7.32 3.37
CA ILE A 393 -4.77 8.45 3.09
C ILE A 393 -4.65 8.68 1.57
N ASN A 394 -4.41 7.60 0.80
CA ASN A 394 -4.32 7.67 -0.66
C ASN A 394 -5.64 8.16 -1.31
N THR A 395 -6.78 7.78 -0.76
CA THR A 395 -8.10 8.19 -1.25
C THR A 395 -8.36 9.67 -0.97
N VAL A 396 -8.04 10.14 0.23
CA VAL A 396 -8.13 11.56 0.62
C VAL A 396 -7.23 12.43 -0.25
N VAL A 397 -5.97 12.04 -0.43
CA VAL A 397 -5.06 12.79 -1.30
C VAL A 397 -5.57 12.79 -2.75
N ARG A 398 -6.13 11.68 -3.23
CA ARG A 398 -6.77 11.61 -4.57
C ARG A 398 -7.94 12.55 -4.71
N ASP A 399 -8.77 12.67 -3.69
CA ASP A 399 -9.89 13.62 -3.64
C ASP A 399 -9.40 15.07 -3.68
N ARG A 400 -8.38 15.40 -2.89
CA ARG A 400 -7.74 16.73 -2.89
C ARG A 400 -7.12 17.08 -4.25
N ILE A 401 -6.44 16.13 -4.90
CA ILE A 401 -5.92 16.29 -6.27
C ILE A 401 -7.05 16.53 -7.27
N ASN A 402 -8.15 15.79 -7.16
CA ASN A 402 -9.31 15.97 -8.03
C ASN A 402 -9.92 17.36 -7.89
N SER A 403 -10.05 17.88 -6.67
CA SER A 403 -10.62 19.19 -6.37
C SER A 403 -9.79 20.36 -6.93
N GLY A 404 -8.49 20.17 -7.12
CA GLY A 404 -7.58 21.15 -7.72
C GLY A 404 -7.48 21.10 -9.25
N THR A 405 -8.19 20.18 -9.93
CA THR A 405 -8.04 19.95 -11.37
C THR A 405 -9.07 20.75 -12.18
N ASP A 406 -8.64 21.58 -13.13
CA ASP A 406 -9.52 22.25 -14.09
C ASP A 406 -10.16 21.25 -15.06
N VAL A 407 -11.49 21.19 -15.09
CA VAL A 407 -12.24 20.26 -15.94
C VAL A 407 -12.62 20.91 -17.25
N ASN A 408 -11.93 20.54 -18.33
CA ASN A 408 -12.32 20.92 -19.69
C ASN A 408 -13.31 19.88 -20.26
N ALA A 409 -14.53 20.29 -20.60
CA ALA A 409 -15.62 19.50 -21.22
C ALA A 409 -16.74 19.02 -20.27
N GLU A 410 -17.04 19.79 -19.27
CA GLU A 410 -18.13 19.59 -18.30
C GLU A 410 -19.49 19.30 -18.98
N PHE A 411 -19.80 20.00 -20.06
CA PHE A 411 -21.08 19.87 -20.80
C PHE A 411 -21.38 18.47 -21.37
N LEU A 412 -20.38 17.61 -21.49
CA LEU A 412 -20.57 16.23 -22.01
C LEU A 412 -21.02 15.24 -20.92
N VAL A 413 -20.88 15.60 -19.66
CA VAL A 413 -21.11 14.71 -18.52
C VAL A 413 -22.12 15.24 -17.51
N ASP A 414 -22.54 16.50 -17.60
CA ASP A 414 -23.47 17.17 -16.68
C ASP A 414 -24.84 16.48 -16.52
N GLY A 415 -25.22 15.60 -17.41
CA GLY A 415 -26.46 14.81 -17.30
C GLY A 415 -26.25 13.35 -16.84
N LEU A 416 -24.99 12.93 -16.65
CA LEU A 416 -24.62 11.54 -16.37
C LEU A 416 -23.94 11.37 -15.00
N THR A 417 -23.59 12.49 -14.34
CA THR A 417 -22.89 12.50 -13.05
C THR A 417 -23.59 13.42 -12.07
N PRO A 418 -23.60 13.12 -10.76
CA PRO A 418 -24.05 14.09 -9.76
C PRO A 418 -23.24 15.40 -9.85
N ASP A 419 -23.92 16.51 -9.59
CA ASP A 419 -23.27 17.82 -9.56
C ASP A 419 -22.20 17.84 -8.46
N ALA A 420 -20.97 18.20 -8.83
CA ALA A 420 -19.93 18.48 -7.84
C ALA A 420 -20.26 19.85 -7.20
N GLU A 421 -20.67 19.84 -5.96
CA GLU A 421 -20.85 21.08 -5.17
C GLU A 421 -19.47 21.65 -4.80
N GLY A 422 -18.91 22.54 -5.62
CA GLY A 422 -17.66 23.23 -5.33
C GLY A 422 -17.20 24.16 -6.45
N ASP A 423 -16.63 25.30 -6.08
CA ASP A 423 -16.10 26.31 -6.99
C ASP A 423 -14.87 25.78 -7.78
N GLY A 424 -15.09 25.24 -8.98
CA GLY A 424 -14.10 25.33 -10.05
C GLY A 424 -13.15 24.14 -10.28
N GLY A 425 -13.28 22.99 -9.62
CA GLY A 425 -12.45 21.79 -9.90
C GLY A 425 -13.21 20.48 -9.66
N GLY A 426 -12.78 19.39 -10.31
CA GLY A 426 -13.41 18.08 -10.11
C GLY A 426 -12.65 16.94 -10.78
N PRO A 427 -13.03 15.68 -10.53
CA PRO A 427 -12.35 14.53 -11.12
C PRO A 427 -12.46 14.55 -12.65
N GLY A 428 -11.36 14.22 -13.33
CA GLY A 428 -11.32 14.16 -14.79
C GLY A 428 -12.28 13.14 -15.37
N LEU A 429 -12.63 13.28 -16.67
CA LEU A 429 -13.64 12.46 -17.36
C LEU A 429 -13.48 10.94 -17.13
N GLN A 430 -12.27 10.41 -17.14
CA GLN A 430 -12.02 8.98 -16.89
C GLN A 430 -12.49 8.57 -15.48
N LYS A 431 -12.12 9.36 -14.45
CA LYS A 431 -12.51 9.10 -13.05
C LYS A 431 -14.02 9.24 -12.87
N ARG A 432 -14.66 10.25 -13.47
CA ARG A 432 -16.12 10.42 -13.45
C ARG A 432 -16.85 9.22 -14.09
N LEU A 433 -16.36 8.73 -15.22
CA LEU A 433 -16.94 7.57 -15.91
C LEU A 433 -16.94 6.34 -15.00
N PHE A 434 -15.80 6.01 -14.43
CA PHE A 434 -15.65 4.84 -13.55
C PHE A 434 -16.33 5.04 -12.20
N GLY A 435 -16.27 6.25 -11.61
CA GLY A 435 -16.94 6.56 -10.36
C GLY A 435 -18.47 6.49 -10.44
N ASN A 436 -19.05 6.74 -11.61
CA ASN A 436 -20.51 6.67 -11.87
C ASN A 436 -20.90 5.40 -12.64
N PHE A 437 -20.17 4.31 -12.44
CA PHE A 437 -20.39 3.05 -13.16
C PHE A 437 -21.82 2.52 -13.04
N GLU A 438 -22.47 2.65 -11.89
CA GLU A 438 -23.86 2.19 -11.69
C GLU A 438 -24.83 2.90 -12.62
N THR A 439 -24.70 4.23 -12.82
CA THR A 439 -25.54 4.97 -13.76
C THR A 439 -25.37 4.45 -15.19
N LEU A 440 -24.12 4.12 -15.57
CA LEU A 440 -23.84 3.52 -16.88
C LEU A 440 -24.44 2.12 -16.99
N ALA A 441 -24.37 1.31 -15.93
CA ALA A 441 -24.95 -0.03 -15.90
C ALA A 441 -26.48 0.01 -16.01
N LYS A 442 -27.16 0.94 -15.31
CA LYS A 442 -28.60 1.18 -15.42
C LYS A 442 -29.01 1.53 -16.87
N LEU A 443 -28.28 2.46 -17.49
CA LEU A 443 -28.54 2.85 -18.89
C LEU A 443 -28.22 1.69 -19.85
N GLY A 444 -27.08 1.02 -19.66
CA GLY A 444 -26.69 -0.12 -20.46
C GLY A 444 -27.73 -1.25 -20.45
N SER A 445 -28.25 -1.57 -19.27
CA SER A 445 -29.32 -2.56 -19.06
C SER A 445 -30.62 -2.16 -19.73
N ALA A 446 -31.06 -0.90 -19.55
CA ALA A 446 -32.32 -0.40 -20.17
C ALA A 446 -32.32 -0.49 -21.70
N PHE A 447 -31.14 -0.31 -22.33
CA PHE A 447 -30.97 -0.37 -23.79
C PHE A 447 -30.41 -1.69 -24.32
N ALA A 448 -30.24 -2.73 -23.49
CA ALA A 448 -29.79 -4.03 -23.93
C ALA A 448 -30.79 -4.70 -24.89
N PRO A 449 -30.34 -5.38 -25.95
CA PRO A 449 -28.96 -5.73 -26.32
C PRO A 449 -28.24 -4.69 -27.21
N VAL A 450 -28.88 -3.57 -27.56
CA VAL A 450 -28.26 -2.55 -28.44
C VAL A 450 -27.02 -1.93 -27.80
N SER A 451 -27.06 -1.66 -26.52
CA SER A 451 -25.91 -1.16 -25.74
C SER A 451 -24.72 -2.10 -25.85
N ASN A 452 -24.91 -3.41 -25.74
CA ASN A 452 -23.85 -4.43 -25.87
C ASN A 452 -23.22 -4.42 -27.27
N TRP A 453 -24.04 -4.30 -28.32
CA TRP A 453 -23.53 -4.22 -29.67
C TRP A 453 -22.72 -2.96 -29.93
N VAL A 454 -23.12 -1.81 -29.35
CA VAL A 454 -22.40 -0.56 -29.45
C VAL A 454 -21.09 -0.66 -28.65
N ALA A 455 -21.12 -1.11 -27.39
CA ALA A 455 -19.95 -1.20 -26.51
C ALA A 455 -18.84 -2.09 -27.10
N ASN A 456 -19.22 -3.22 -27.72
CA ASN A 456 -18.27 -4.18 -28.31
C ASN A 456 -17.92 -3.89 -29.77
N SER A 457 -18.36 -2.74 -30.33
CA SER A 457 -18.00 -2.37 -31.70
C SER A 457 -16.60 -1.73 -31.76
N THR A 458 -15.81 -2.09 -32.77
CA THR A 458 -14.45 -1.54 -32.97
C THR A 458 -14.41 -0.01 -33.00
N PRO A 459 -15.36 0.72 -33.66
CA PRO A 459 -15.36 2.18 -33.63
C PRO A 459 -15.59 2.76 -32.23
N ALA A 460 -16.47 2.14 -31.42
CA ALA A 460 -16.74 2.57 -30.05
C ALA A 460 -15.53 2.31 -29.15
N GLY A 461 -14.85 1.18 -29.28
CA GLY A 461 -13.61 0.89 -28.56
C GLY A 461 -12.54 1.94 -28.84
N TYR A 462 -12.32 2.37 -30.09
CA TYR A 462 -11.40 3.45 -30.41
C TYR A 462 -11.80 4.81 -29.79
N LEU A 463 -13.09 5.10 -29.79
CA LEU A 463 -13.61 6.33 -29.20
C LEU A 463 -13.44 6.34 -27.67
N LEU A 464 -13.80 5.25 -27.00
CA LEU A 464 -13.65 5.06 -25.55
C LEU A 464 -12.18 5.13 -25.13
N GLU A 465 -11.28 4.49 -25.89
CA GLU A 465 -9.84 4.58 -25.62
C GLU A 465 -9.33 6.01 -25.72
N ARG A 466 -9.73 6.75 -26.75
CA ARG A 466 -9.23 8.12 -26.98
C ARG A 466 -9.83 9.14 -26.01
N VAL A 467 -11.13 9.04 -25.72
CA VAL A 467 -11.89 10.03 -24.92
C VAL A 467 -11.83 9.66 -23.43
N ALA A 468 -12.23 8.45 -23.10
CA ALA A 468 -12.32 7.98 -21.72
C ALA A 468 -11.06 7.24 -21.23
N GLY A 469 -10.13 6.88 -22.13
CA GLY A 469 -8.90 6.18 -21.75
C GLY A 469 -9.15 4.73 -21.31
N VAL A 470 -10.22 4.12 -21.78
CA VAL A 470 -10.50 2.69 -21.56
C VAL A 470 -9.72 1.88 -22.59
N ASP A 471 -8.95 0.90 -22.15
CA ASP A 471 -8.15 0.08 -23.07
C ASP A 471 -9.05 -0.84 -23.90
N ARG A 472 -8.92 -0.78 -25.21
CA ARG A 472 -9.74 -1.56 -26.18
C ARG A 472 -9.46 -3.07 -26.15
N ARG A 473 -8.42 -3.51 -25.48
CA ARG A 473 -8.09 -4.94 -25.28
C ARG A 473 -8.99 -5.59 -24.23
N ARG A 474 -9.64 -4.78 -23.36
CA ARG A 474 -10.58 -5.25 -22.36
C ARG A 474 -11.98 -5.33 -22.95
N GLU A 475 -12.67 -6.43 -22.65
CA GLU A 475 -14.08 -6.63 -22.97
C GLU A 475 -14.93 -6.26 -21.77
N PHE A 476 -16.05 -5.55 -22.00
CA PHE A 476 -17.02 -5.27 -20.95
C PHE A 476 -18.00 -6.42 -20.84
N PRO A 477 -18.38 -6.86 -19.62
CA PRO A 477 -19.47 -7.81 -19.43
C PRO A 477 -20.76 -7.30 -20.06
N ALA A 478 -21.55 -8.23 -20.61
CA ALA A 478 -22.76 -7.87 -21.34
C ALA A 478 -23.89 -7.46 -20.39
N PHE A 479 -24.48 -6.29 -20.62
CA PHE A 479 -25.67 -5.83 -19.90
C PHE A 479 -26.86 -6.74 -20.14
N ARG A 480 -27.62 -7.04 -19.09
CA ARG A 480 -28.86 -7.83 -19.13
C ARG A 480 -30.08 -6.90 -19.06
N ARG A 481 -31.08 -7.14 -19.86
CA ARG A 481 -32.29 -6.31 -19.88
C ARG A 481 -33.18 -6.55 -18.65
N THR A 482 -33.32 -7.81 -18.22
CA THR A 482 -33.99 -8.17 -16.97
C THR A 482 -32.93 -8.18 -15.86
N THR A 483 -33.13 -7.34 -14.89
CA THR A 483 -32.22 -7.24 -13.72
C THR A 483 -32.46 -8.39 -12.74
N LEU A 484 -31.53 -8.64 -11.85
CA LEU A 484 -31.70 -9.63 -10.77
C LEU A 484 -32.94 -9.30 -9.92
N ARG A 485 -33.09 -8.01 -9.56
CA ARG A 485 -34.25 -7.53 -8.79
C ARG A 485 -35.58 -7.78 -9.49
N GLU A 486 -35.68 -7.43 -10.79
CA GLU A 486 -36.90 -7.68 -11.58
C GLU A 486 -37.20 -9.18 -11.65
N TRP A 487 -36.18 -10.02 -11.91
CA TRP A 487 -36.34 -11.45 -11.93
C TRP A 487 -36.85 -12.01 -10.59
N HIS A 488 -36.26 -11.57 -9.47
CA HIS A 488 -36.67 -12.02 -8.15
C HIS A 488 -38.08 -11.52 -7.78
N ALA A 489 -38.41 -10.27 -8.11
CA ALA A 489 -39.74 -9.71 -7.87
C ALA A 489 -40.85 -10.45 -8.63
N GLU A 490 -40.57 -10.98 -9.85
CA GLU A 490 -41.48 -11.78 -10.63
C GLU A 490 -41.65 -13.23 -10.08
N ARG A 491 -40.55 -13.82 -9.57
CA ARG A 491 -40.48 -15.20 -9.10
C ARG A 491 -40.93 -15.33 -7.63
N GLY A 492 -40.52 -14.41 -6.78
CA GLY A 492 -40.61 -14.54 -5.34
C GLY A 492 -39.57 -15.49 -4.74
N SER A 493 -39.58 -15.71 -3.45
CA SER A 493 -38.77 -16.73 -2.78
C SER A 493 -39.46 -18.09 -2.87
N ASP A 494 -38.70 -19.15 -3.15
CA ASP A 494 -39.19 -20.55 -3.27
C ASP A 494 -38.81 -21.38 -2.01
N ALA A 495 -38.35 -20.77 -0.94
CA ALA A 495 -38.02 -21.47 0.30
C ALA A 495 -39.33 -22.01 0.95
N ASP A 496 -39.41 -23.33 1.18
CA ASP A 496 -40.52 -23.99 1.84
C ASP A 496 -40.39 -23.92 3.37
N ASP A 497 -41.19 -23.07 4.04
CA ASP A 497 -41.21 -22.86 5.51
C ASP A 497 -39.84 -22.37 6.07
N PRO A 498 -39.33 -21.23 5.56
CA PRO A 498 -37.97 -20.79 5.83
C PRO A 498 -37.73 -20.55 7.33
N GLU A 499 -36.66 -21.12 7.85
CA GLU A 499 -36.22 -20.91 9.25
C GLU A 499 -35.56 -19.52 9.44
N ARG A 500 -35.05 -18.92 8.34
CA ARG A 500 -34.36 -17.63 8.31
C ARG A 500 -34.75 -16.80 7.11
N GLU A 501 -34.63 -15.48 7.25
CA GLU A 501 -34.78 -14.52 6.16
C GLU A 501 -33.54 -13.63 6.11
N VAL A 502 -33.04 -13.38 4.90
CA VAL A 502 -31.89 -12.50 4.65
C VAL A 502 -32.18 -11.48 3.57
N VAL A 503 -31.47 -10.37 3.64
CA VAL A 503 -31.39 -9.41 2.56
C VAL A 503 -30.18 -9.73 1.70
N LEU A 504 -30.38 -10.11 0.44
CA LEU A 504 -29.30 -10.23 -0.53
C LEU A 504 -29.07 -8.86 -1.17
N TYR A 505 -27.88 -8.30 -0.91
CA TYR A 505 -27.47 -7.02 -1.47
C TYR A 505 -27.21 -7.14 -2.98
N PRO A 506 -27.96 -6.39 -3.83
CA PRO A 506 -27.81 -6.49 -5.29
C PRO A 506 -26.74 -5.52 -5.80
N ASP A 507 -25.46 -5.88 -5.70
CA ASP A 507 -24.40 -5.07 -6.25
C ASP A 507 -24.61 -4.79 -7.76
N PRO A 508 -24.04 -3.69 -8.32
CA PRO A 508 -24.30 -3.28 -9.69
C PRO A 508 -23.91 -4.35 -10.75
N TYR A 509 -22.92 -5.20 -10.49
CA TYR A 509 -22.52 -6.26 -11.42
C TYR A 509 -23.54 -7.38 -11.45
N THR A 510 -23.89 -7.93 -10.28
CA THR A 510 -24.87 -9.02 -10.20
C THR A 510 -26.28 -8.56 -10.59
N ASN A 511 -26.62 -7.30 -10.35
CA ASN A 511 -27.95 -6.79 -10.72
C ASN A 511 -28.12 -6.53 -12.21
N TYR A 512 -27.09 -6.01 -12.92
CA TYR A 512 -27.25 -5.54 -14.31
C TYR A 512 -26.50 -6.36 -15.36
N MET A 513 -25.49 -7.15 -14.97
CA MET A 513 -24.56 -7.82 -15.91
C MET A 513 -24.46 -9.32 -15.62
N LEU A 514 -24.10 -9.70 -14.42
CA LEU A 514 -23.89 -11.09 -13.97
C LEU A 514 -25.12 -11.65 -13.27
N VAL A 515 -26.29 -11.42 -13.87
CA VAL A 515 -27.60 -11.77 -13.29
C VAL A 515 -27.71 -13.26 -13.00
N ASP A 516 -27.05 -14.12 -13.78
CA ASP A 516 -27.08 -15.56 -13.57
C ASP A 516 -26.32 -15.99 -12.32
N ARG A 517 -25.23 -15.24 -11.94
CA ARG A 517 -24.55 -15.36 -10.64
C ARG A 517 -25.48 -15.00 -9.48
N GLY A 518 -26.18 -13.87 -9.57
CA GLY A 518 -27.17 -13.48 -8.56
C GLY A 518 -28.29 -14.50 -8.38
N LYS A 519 -28.78 -15.10 -9.49
CA LYS A 519 -29.76 -16.19 -9.45
C LYS A 519 -29.20 -17.44 -8.76
N ALA A 520 -27.93 -17.77 -9.01
CA ALA A 520 -27.25 -18.87 -8.33
C ALA A 520 -27.16 -18.61 -6.81
N ALA A 521 -26.84 -17.39 -6.41
CA ALA A 521 -26.80 -16.98 -5.00
C ALA A 521 -28.18 -17.14 -4.32
N VAL A 522 -29.26 -16.74 -4.98
CA VAL A 522 -30.63 -16.95 -4.46
C VAL A 522 -30.91 -18.45 -4.30
N ARG A 523 -30.66 -19.28 -5.34
CA ARG A 523 -30.89 -20.74 -5.25
C ARG A 523 -30.03 -21.42 -4.17
N LEU A 524 -28.81 -20.96 -3.99
CA LEU A 524 -27.88 -21.45 -2.96
C LEU A 524 -28.46 -21.25 -1.55
N LEU A 525 -28.96 -20.05 -1.26
CA LEU A 525 -29.56 -19.73 0.04
C LEU A 525 -30.89 -20.46 0.25
N GLU A 526 -31.77 -20.49 -0.77
CA GLU A 526 -33.04 -21.19 -0.70
C GLU A 526 -32.89 -22.71 -0.53
N ALA A 527 -31.85 -23.33 -1.11
CA ALA A 527 -31.53 -24.74 -0.89
C ALA A 527 -31.19 -25.07 0.56
N LEU A 528 -30.79 -24.07 1.34
CA LEU A 528 -30.50 -24.16 2.77
C LEU A 528 -31.63 -23.60 3.64
N ASP A 529 -32.87 -23.58 3.13
CA ASP A 529 -34.08 -23.10 3.79
C ASP A 529 -34.03 -21.62 4.25
N VAL A 530 -33.31 -20.78 3.53
CA VAL A 530 -33.21 -19.33 3.77
C VAL A 530 -34.07 -18.57 2.77
N ALA A 531 -35.04 -17.79 3.25
CA ALA A 531 -35.81 -16.87 2.40
C ALA A 531 -34.94 -15.66 2.02
N VAL A 532 -35.04 -15.24 0.76
CA VAL A 532 -34.23 -14.14 0.23
C VAL A 532 -35.13 -12.95 -0.11
N THR A 533 -34.75 -11.77 0.37
CA THR A 533 -35.33 -10.50 -0.05
C THR A 533 -34.25 -9.67 -0.78
N ILE A 534 -34.59 -9.08 -1.93
CA ILE A 534 -33.69 -8.22 -2.71
C ILE A 534 -34.27 -6.78 -2.76
N PRO A 535 -33.77 -5.84 -1.93
CA PRO A 535 -34.31 -4.48 -1.84
C PRO A 535 -33.91 -3.61 -3.00
N ASP A 536 -34.57 -2.45 -3.10
CA ASP A 536 -34.12 -1.34 -3.98
C ASP A 536 -33.09 -0.49 -3.24
N VAL A 537 -31.82 -0.75 -3.52
CA VAL A 537 -30.69 -0.10 -2.88
C VAL A 537 -29.65 0.23 -3.95
N PRO A 538 -28.96 1.39 -3.84
CA PRO A 538 -27.88 1.74 -4.77
C PRO A 538 -26.64 0.87 -4.56
N GLY A 539 -25.65 1.02 -5.45
CA GLY A 539 -24.32 0.47 -5.24
C GLY A 539 -23.67 1.00 -3.96
N SER A 540 -22.69 0.29 -3.41
CA SER A 540 -22.07 0.58 -2.10
C SER A 540 -21.28 1.91 -2.00
N GLY A 541 -21.05 2.60 -3.12
CA GLY A 541 -20.13 3.74 -3.15
C GLY A 541 -18.65 3.34 -3.39
N ARG A 542 -18.35 2.04 -3.56
CA ARG A 542 -16.98 1.57 -3.89
C ARG A 542 -16.43 2.22 -5.17
N ALA A 543 -17.25 2.35 -6.20
CA ALA A 543 -16.83 2.91 -7.47
C ALA A 543 -16.40 4.39 -7.34
N PRO A 544 -17.20 5.33 -6.80
CA PRO A 544 -16.77 6.71 -6.59
C PRO A 544 -15.61 6.82 -5.59
N LEU A 545 -15.60 6.07 -4.49
CA LEU A 545 -14.52 6.10 -3.50
C LEU A 545 -13.18 5.74 -4.14
N SER A 546 -13.12 4.70 -4.96
CA SER A 546 -11.90 4.27 -5.66
C SER A 546 -11.32 5.36 -6.59
N GLN A 547 -12.13 6.31 -7.03
CA GLN A 547 -11.72 7.42 -7.88
C GLN A 547 -11.42 8.72 -7.08
N GLY A 548 -11.47 8.69 -5.75
CA GLY A 548 -11.32 9.88 -4.90
C GLY A 548 -12.49 10.84 -5.07
N MET A 549 -13.71 10.32 -4.98
CA MET A 549 -14.96 11.09 -4.99
C MET A 549 -15.67 10.86 -3.64
N ILE A 550 -15.06 11.35 -2.55
CA ILE A 550 -15.47 11.04 -1.18
C ILE A 550 -16.88 11.51 -0.90
N ASP A 551 -17.25 12.73 -1.30
CA ASP A 551 -18.59 13.27 -1.10
C ASP A 551 -19.66 12.41 -1.78
N THR A 552 -19.41 11.97 -3.01
CA THR A 552 -20.31 11.07 -3.74
C THR A 552 -20.42 9.73 -3.05
N ALA A 553 -19.31 9.16 -2.58
CA ALA A 553 -19.28 7.89 -1.84
C ALA A 553 -20.05 8.01 -0.52
N THR A 554 -19.87 9.11 0.22
CA THR A 554 -20.58 9.42 1.47
C THR A 554 -22.08 9.54 1.27
N ALA A 555 -22.52 10.27 0.24
CA ALA A 555 -23.94 10.38 -0.09
C ALA A 555 -24.54 8.99 -0.42
N THR A 556 -23.84 8.21 -1.22
CA THR A 556 -24.26 6.84 -1.57
C THR A 556 -24.30 5.92 -0.34
N ALA A 557 -23.29 5.99 0.55
CA ALA A 557 -23.26 5.21 1.78
C ALA A 557 -24.47 5.49 2.69
N ARG A 558 -24.87 6.78 2.79
CA ARG A 558 -26.10 7.15 3.54
C ARG A 558 -27.36 6.55 2.92
N GLU A 559 -27.51 6.61 1.59
CA GLU A 559 -28.65 6.00 0.90
C GLU A 559 -28.70 4.48 1.13
N VAL A 560 -27.53 3.80 1.13
CA VAL A 560 -27.44 2.36 1.44
C VAL A 560 -27.84 2.09 2.89
N SER A 561 -27.31 2.86 3.84
CA SER A 561 -27.64 2.72 5.26
C SER A 561 -29.12 2.97 5.54
N GLU A 562 -29.71 4.02 4.94
CA GLU A 562 -31.14 4.28 5.03
C GLU A 562 -32.01 3.17 4.47
N ALA A 563 -31.60 2.54 3.36
CA ALA A 563 -32.33 1.47 2.71
C ALA A 563 -32.22 0.11 3.44
N LEU A 564 -31.05 -0.21 3.99
CA LEU A 564 -30.79 -1.48 4.67
C LEU A 564 -31.08 -1.42 6.18
N GLY A 565 -30.99 -0.24 6.82
CA GLY A 565 -31.22 -0.04 8.24
C GLY A 565 -32.48 -0.67 8.79
N PRO A 566 -33.67 -0.50 8.17
CA PRO A 566 -34.91 -1.14 8.65
C PRO A 566 -34.84 -2.67 8.74
N TYR A 567 -34.11 -3.33 7.85
CA TYR A 567 -33.94 -4.79 7.89
C TYR A 567 -32.99 -5.22 9.01
N VAL A 568 -31.90 -4.47 9.20
CA VAL A 568 -30.93 -4.71 10.29
C VAL A 568 -31.55 -4.43 11.64
N ASP A 569 -32.33 -3.36 11.78
CA ASP A 569 -33.03 -2.99 13.02
C ASP A 569 -34.06 -4.06 13.43
N ASP A 570 -34.66 -4.76 12.47
CA ASP A 570 -35.56 -5.91 12.71
C ASP A 570 -34.79 -7.22 13.00
N GLY A 571 -33.46 -7.19 13.02
CA GLY A 571 -32.57 -8.33 13.31
C GLY A 571 -32.29 -9.22 12.09
N GLY A 572 -32.42 -8.68 10.88
CA GLY A 572 -32.09 -9.36 9.62
C GLY A 572 -30.62 -9.23 9.24
N ASP A 573 -30.08 -10.26 8.60
CA ASP A 573 -28.72 -10.30 8.07
C ASP A 573 -28.69 -9.77 6.62
N VAL A 574 -27.61 -9.05 6.27
CA VAL A 574 -27.29 -8.59 4.91
C VAL A 574 -26.23 -9.49 4.31
N VAL A 575 -26.56 -10.18 3.25
CA VAL A 575 -25.67 -11.09 2.53
C VAL A 575 -25.14 -10.43 1.25
N VAL A 576 -23.83 -10.42 1.06
CA VAL A 576 -23.12 -9.71 -0.01
C VAL A 576 -22.35 -10.71 -0.88
N ILE A 577 -22.47 -10.61 -2.21
CA ILE A 577 -21.77 -11.51 -3.16
C ILE A 577 -20.36 -10.98 -3.46
N GLU A 578 -20.22 -9.66 -3.67
CA GLU A 578 -18.94 -9.03 -4.06
C GLU A 578 -18.15 -8.61 -2.82
N PRO A 579 -16.98 -9.22 -2.54
CA PRO A 579 -16.21 -8.92 -1.32
C PRO A 579 -15.78 -7.46 -1.18
N SER A 580 -15.68 -6.72 -2.29
CA SER A 580 -15.32 -5.30 -2.25
C SER A 580 -16.45 -4.42 -1.71
N ASP A 581 -17.71 -4.83 -1.86
CA ASP A 581 -18.85 -4.15 -1.26
C ASP A 581 -18.98 -4.48 0.22
N LEU A 582 -18.70 -5.73 0.62
CA LEU A 582 -18.64 -6.08 2.04
C LEU A 582 -17.53 -5.30 2.77
N ALA A 583 -16.37 -5.10 2.13
CA ALA A 583 -15.32 -4.30 2.71
C ALA A 583 -15.76 -2.85 2.95
N MET A 584 -16.59 -2.28 2.05
CA MET A 584 -17.24 -0.98 2.32
C MET A 584 -18.09 -1.03 3.60
N PHE A 585 -18.95 -2.03 3.74
CA PHE A 585 -19.88 -2.14 4.87
C PHE A 585 -19.19 -2.41 6.20
N ARG A 586 -18.12 -3.22 6.20
CA ARG A 586 -17.38 -3.59 7.43
C ARG A 586 -16.21 -2.67 7.76
N GLY A 587 -15.79 -1.80 6.85
CA GLY A 587 -14.58 -0.97 7.01
C GLY A 587 -14.78 0.47 6.57
N GLU A 588 -14.75 0.77 5.27
CA GLU A 588 -14.68 2.15 4.79
C GLU A 588 -15.87 3.03 5.21
N TYR A 589 -17.04 2.45 5.51
CA TYR A 589 -18.20 3.18 6.03
C TYR A 589 -17.94 3.79 7.41
N GLU A 590 -17.00 3.27 8.19
CA GLU A 590 -16.54 3.88 9.45
C GLU A 590 -16.05 5.32 9.23
N ARG A 591 -15.41 5.57 8.07
CA ARG A 591 -14.92 6.90 7.70
C ARG A 591 -15.97 7.79 7.03
N LEU A 592 -17.06 7.22 6.52
CA LEU A 592 -18.07 7.91 5.73
C LEU A 592 -19.36 8.20 6.52
N LEU A 593 -19.66 7.43 7.55
CA LEU A 593 -20.91 7.47 8.30
C LEU A 593 -20.68 7.68 9.80
N PRO A 594 -21.68 8.23 10.51
CA PRO A 594 -21.70 8.20 11.97
C PRO A 594 -21.71 6.75 12.49
N GLY A 595 -21.04 6.48 13.62
CA GLY A 595 -20.99 5.13 14.22
C GLY A 595 -22.37 4.49 14.41
N SER A 596 -23.40 5.26 14.76
CA SER A 596 -24.78 4.76 14.91
C SER A 596 -25.41 4.23 13.62
N GLU A 597 -24.89 4.61 12.44
CA GLU A 597 -25.34 4.12 11.13
C GLU A 597 -24.41 3.01 10.60
N PHE A 598 -23.12 3.08 10.92
CA PHE A 598 -22.11 2.14 10.48
C PHE A 598 -22.15 0.82 11.28
N GLU A 599 -22.06 0.89 12.62
CA GLU A 599 -21.89 -0.30 13.48
C GLU A 599 -22.98 -1.37 13.25
N PRO A 600 -24.29 -1.03 13.20
CA PRO A 600 -25.30 -2.06 12.98
C PRO A 600 -25.18 -2.75 11.61
N LEU A 601 -24.86 -2.00 10.57
CA LEU A 601 -24.68 -2.55 9.22
C LEU A 601 -23.41 -3.44 9.14
N ALA A 602 -22.32 -3.02 9.76
CA ALA A 602 -21.07 -3.77 9.76
C ALA A 602 -21.21 -5.11 10.49
N GLU A 603 -21.88 -5.12 11.64
CA GLU A 603 -22.07 -6.31 12.47
C GLU A 603 -23.02 -7.35 11.84
N ASN A 604 -23.97 -6.90 11.01
CA ASN A 604 -24.99 -7.77 10.41
C ASN A 604 -24.78 -7.98 8.90
N SER A 605 -23.62 -7.65 8.34
CA SER A 605 -23.28 -7.90 6.94
C SER A 605 -22.29 -9.05 6.79
N TYR A 606 -22.56 -9.99 5.88
CA TYR A 606 -21.78 -11.20 5.67
C TYR A 606 -21.47 -11.43 4.19
N GLU A 607 -20.28 -11.96 3.88
CA GLU A 607 -20.01 -12.53 2.56
C GLU A 607 -20.86 -13.80 2.38
N ILE A 608 -21.34 -14.05 1.18
CA ILE A 608 -22.31 -15.12 0.95
C ILE A 608 -21.79 -16.52 1.35
N VAL A 609 -20.54 -16.84 1.08
CA VAL A 609 -19.98 -18.16 1.42
C VAL A 609 -19.59 -18.23 2.90
N GLU A 610 -19.20 -17.10 3.52
CA GLU A 610 -19.10 -16.99 4.99
C GLU A 610 -20.45 -17.30 5.66
N TYR A 611 -21.55 -16.76 5.11
CA TYR A 611 -22.89 -17.02 5.61
C TYR A 611 -23.29 -18.50 5.45
N VAL A 612 -23.03 -19.08 4.28
CA VAL A 612 -23.24 -20.52 4.01
C VAL A 612 -22.43 -21.38 4.98
N TYR A 613 -21.15 -21.04 5.23
CA TYR A 613 -20.33 -21.73 6.22
C TYR A 613 -20.98 -21.69 7.61
N GLY A 614 -21.50 -20.54 8.01
CA GLY A 614 -22.26 -20.40 9.27
C GLY A 614 -23.50 -21.28 9.34
N LEU A 615 -24.25 -21.40 8.24
CA LEU A 615 -25.43 -22.28 8.16
C LEU A 615 -25.03 -23.76 8.32
N LEU A 616 -24.03 -24.23 7.56
CA LEU A 616 -23.55 -25.61 7.63
C LEU A 616 -23.00 -25.95 9.02
N ALA A 617 -22.22 -25.06 9.62
CA ALA A 617 -21.70 -25.22 10.98
C ALA A 617 -22.82 -25.29 12.04
N ASN A 618 -24.02 -24.77 11.76
CA ASN A 618 -25.20 -24.82 12.61
C ASN A 618 -26.21 -25.91 12.19
N GLY A 619 -25.84 -26.82 11.31
CA GLY A 619 -26.57 -28.05 11.01
C GLY A 619 -27.43 -28.02 9.76
N ALA A 620 -27.28 -27.04 8.87
CA ALA A 620 -27.83 -27.10 7.52
C ALA A 620 -27.20 -28.26 6.73
N ASP A 621 -27.95 -28.83 5.79
CA ASP A 621 -27.55 -30.04 5.06
C ASP A 621 -26.71 -29.68 3.83
N ALA A 622 -25.42 -30.02 3.83
CA ALA A 622 -24.55 -29.81 2.68
C ALA A 622 -24.98 -30.62 1.44
N ASP A 623 -25.69 -31.74 1.62
CA ASP A 623 -26.22 -32.55 0.52
C ASP A 623 -27.29 -31.79 -0.31
N ALA A 624 -27.81 -30.68 0.18
CA ALA A 624 -28.70 -29.78 -0.57
C ALA A 624 -27.96 -28.93 -1.62
N LEU A 625 -26.66 -28.83 -1.51
CA LEU A 625 -25.79 -28.11 -2.44
C LEU A 625 -25.25 -29.02 -3.55
N SER A 626 -24.60 -28.44 -4.55
CA SER A 626 -23.96 -29.21 -5.61
C SER A 626 -22.81 -30.04 -5.08
N ASP A 627 -22.84 -31.38 -5.32
CA ASP A 627 -21.77 -32.31 -4.93
C ASP A 627 -20.62 -32.23 -5.93
N GLY A 628 -19.41 -31.94 -5.42
CA GLY A 628 -18.18 -31.88 -6.20
C GLY A 628 -17.68 -33.23 -6.71
N GLY A 629 -18.08 -34.35 -6.08
CA GLY A 629 -17.70 -35.70 -6.50
C GLY A 629 -16.18 -35.94 -6.61
N GLY A 630 -15.34 -35.13 -5.97
CA GLY A 630 -13.89 -35.18 -6.06
C GLY A 630 -13.32 -34.39 -7.26
N GLU A 631 -14.09 -33.53 -7.92
CA GLU A 631 -13.60 -32.62 -8.96
C GLU A 631 -12.56 -31.64 -8.39
N SER A 632 -11.45 -31.44 -9.11
CA SER A 632 -10.36 -30.55 -8.66
C SER A 632 -10.68 -29.10 -8.98
N VAL A 633 -10.45 -28.19 -8.01
CA VAL A 633 -10.73 -26.77 -8.11
C VAL A 633 -9.48 -25.96 -7.80
N ALA A 634 -9.05 -25.10 -8.73
CA ALA A 634 -8.08 -24.04 -8.47
C ALA A 634 -8.82 -22.77 -8.03
N TYR A 635 -8.71 -22.43 -6.75
CA TYR A 635 -9.44 -21.33 -6.14
C TYR A 635 -8.54 -20.10 -5.94
N HIS A 636 -8.99 -18.95 -6.46
CA HIS A 636 -8.41 -17.64 -6.20
C HIS A 636 -9.35 -16.78 -5.37
N SER A 637 -8.96 -16.45 -4.14
CA SER A 637 -9.71 -15.55 -3.26
C SER A 637 -9.48 -14.08 -3.64
N HIS A 638 -10.53 -13.28 -3.62
CA HIS A 638 -10.45 -11.84 -3.84
C HIS A 638 -9.58 -11.15 -2.77
N CYS A 639 -8.82 -10.11 -3.13
CA CYS A 639 -7.92 -9.40 -2.20
C CYS A 639 -8.68 -8.87 -0.96
N GLN A 640 -9.85 -8.27 -1.12
CA GLN A 640 -10.67 -7.81 0.01
C GLN A 640 -11.20 -8.97 0.87
N GLN A 641 -11.56 -10.10 0.26
CA GLN A 641 -11.97 -11.29 1.01
C GLN A 641 -10.84 -11.80 1.91
N ARG A 642 -9.59 -11.76 1.41
CA ARG A 642 -8.41 -12.12 2.23
C ARG A 642 -8.13 -11.10 3.33
N THR A 643 -8.24 -9.80 3.03
CA THR A 643 -8.09 -8.73 4.02
C THR A 643 -9.12 -8.87 5.15
N LEU A 644 -10.35 -9.29 4.84
CA LEU A 644 -11.38 -9.57 5.83
C LEU A 644 -11.24 -10.96 6.52
N GLY A 645 -10.22 -11.76 6.16
CA GLY A 645 -9.99 -13.08 6.76
C GLY A 645 -10.98 -14.18 6.32
N LEU A 646 -11.69 -14.00 5.20
CA LEU A 646 -12.83 -14.84 4.80
C LEU A 646 -12.48 -15.95 3.80
N ALA A 647 -11.25 -15.98 3.27
CA ALA A 647 -10.86 -16.94 2.23
C ALA A 647 -10.99 -18.42 2.67
N GLU A 648 -10.71 -18.69 3.93
CA GLU A 648 -10.77 -20.04 4.52
C GLU A 648 -12.20 -20.58 4.61
N TYR A 649 -13.21 -19.72 4.78
CA TYR A 649 -14.62 -20.16 4.78
C TYR A 649 -15.01 -20.69 3.41
N THR A 650 -14.62 -20.01 2.32
CA THR A 650 -14.90 -20.50 0.97
C THR A 650 -14.22 -21.84 0.69
N ARG A 651 -12.96 -21.99 1.09
CA ARG A 651 -12.24 -23.26 0.96
C ARG A 651 -12.95 -24.37 1.72
N ALA A 652 -13.30 -24.12 2.99
CA ALA A 652 -13.96 -25.10 3.85
C ALA A 652 -15.32 -25.57 3.30
N VAL A 653 -16.15 -24.64 2.77
CA VAL A 653 -17.44 -24.98 2.15
C VAL A 653 -17.25 -25.81 0.88
N LEU A 654 -16.30 -25.47 0.01
CA LEU A 654 -16.01 -26.24 -1.19
C LEU A 654 -15.54 -27.67 -0.84
N GLU A 655 -14.63 -27.80 0.15
CA GLU A 655 -14.18 -29.11 0.62
C GLU A 655 -15.30 -29.94 1.26
N GLU A 656 -16.20 -29.30 2.04
CA GLU A 656 -17.40 -29.94 2.63
C GLU A 656 -18.34 -30.47 1.55
N CYS A 657 -18.48 -29.74 0.44
CA CYS A 657 -19.28 -30.16 -0.74
C CYS A 657 -18.52 -31.14 -1.66
N GLY A 658 -17.37 -31.69 -1.25
CA GLY A 658 -16.66 -32.76 -1.94
C GLY A 658 -15.74 -32.35 -3.07
N TYR A 659 -15.33 -31.07 -3.17
CA TYR A 659 -14.33 -30.61 -4.12
C TYR A 659 -12.90 -30.77 -3.55
N ASP A 660 -11.91 -31.04 -4.43
CA ASP A 660 -10.49 -31.03 -4.09
C ASP A 660 -9.90 -29.65 -4.41
N VAL A 661 -9.64 -28.84 -3.37
CA VAL A 661 -9.34 -27.41 -3.50
C VAL A 661 -7.86 -27.11 -3.41
N THR A 662 -7.29 -26.49 -4.44
CA THR A 662 -5.96 -25.88 -4.43
C THR A 662 -6.11 -24.37 -4.46
N THR A 663 -5.53 -23.65 -3.50
CA THR A 663 -5.58 -22.19 -3.42
C THR A 663 -4.34 -21.52 -4.02
N THR A 664 -4.52 -20.33 -4.62
CA THR A 664 -3.41 -19.49 -5.07
C THR A 664 -2.90 -18.59 -3.94
N ASP A 665 -1.61 -18.21 -3.99
CA ASP A 665 -0.92 -17.40 -2.96
C ASP A 665 -0.54 -15.98 -3.43
N VAL A 666 -1.12 -15.49 -4.54
CA VAL A 666 -0.81 -14.15 -5.06
C VAL A 666 -1.56 -13.05 -4.32
N GLU A 667 -0.94 -11.88 -4.17
CA GLU A 667 -1.54 -10.74 -3.44
C GLU A 667 -2.69 -10.08 -4.21
N CYS A 668 -2.66 -10.02 -5.54
CA CYS A 668 -3.66 -9.38 -6.38
C CYS A 668 -3.76 -10.06 -7.75
N CYS A 669 -4.96 -10.05 -8.34
CA CYS A 669 -5.17 -10.49 -9.71
C CYS A 669 -4.71 -9.47 -10.77
N GLY A 670 -4.44 -8.23 -10.39
CA GLY A 670 -4.04 -7.14 -11.28
C GLY A 670 -5.18 -6.28 -11.84
N MET A 671 -6.43 -6.73 -11.84
CA MET A 671 -7.57 -5.98 -12.39
C MET A 671 -8.00 -4.81 -11.52
N ALA A 672 -8.22 -5.08 -10.22
CA ALA A 672 -8.62 -4.10 -9.20
C ALA A 672 -9.68 -3.08 -9.68
N GLY A 673 -10.89 -3.57 -9.96
CA GLY A 673 -12.00 -2.76 -10.45
C GLY A 673 -11.69 -2.09 -11.78
N SER A 674 -11.65 -0.76 -11.79
CA SER A 674 -11.40 0.02 -13.00
C SER A 674 -9.92 0.13 -13.40
N PHE A 675 -8.97 -0.28 -12.54
CA PHE A 675 -7.55 -0.10 -12.77
C PHE A 675 -7.07 -0.78 -14.05
N GLY A 676 -7.33 -2.07 -14.19
CA GLY A 676 -6.93 -2.86 -15.37
C GLY A 676 -7.65 -2.46 -16.66
N TYR A 677 -8.77 -1.73 -16.58
CA TYR A 677 -9.46 -1.17 -17.75
C TYR A 677 -8.84 0.12 -18.26
N LYS A 678 -8.03 0.81 -17.45
CA LYS A 678 -7.39 2.06 -17.83
C LYS A 678 -6.19 1.80 -18.74
N ARG A 679 -6.15 2.44 -19.92
CA ARG A 679 -5.10 2.24 -20.93
C ARG A 679 -3.69 2.40 -20.37
N GLN A 680 -3.47 3.38 -19.49
CA GLN A 680 -2.16 3.66 -18.92
C GLN A 680 -1.65 2.56 -17.98
N TYR A 681 -2.55 1.73 -17.43
CA TYR A 681 -2.22 0.70 -16.44
C TYR A 681 -2.43 -0.74 -16.94
N TYR A 682 -2.89 -0.91 -18.21
CA TYR A 682 -3.19 -2.23 -18.76
C TYR A 682 -1.99 -3.18 -18.69
N ASP A 683 -0.82 -2.73 -19.15
CA ASP A 683 0.36 -3.58 -19.21
C ASP A 683 0.84 -3.97 -17.80
N LEU A 684 0.80 -3.03 -16.84
CA LEU A 684 1.04 -3.33 -15.42
C LEU A 684 0.00 -4.30 -14.83
N SER A 685 -1.28 -4.11 -15.16
CA SER A 685 -2.37 -5.01 -14.73
C SER A 685 -2.14 -6.45 -15.22
N MET A 686 -1.68 -6.62 -16.44
CA MET A 686 -1.38 -7.93 -17.01
C MET A 686 -0.14 -8.56 -16.37
N ASP A 687 0.92 -7.77 -16.13
CA ASP A 687 2.13 -8.24 -15.45
C ASP A 687 1.84 -8.73 -14.02
N VAL A 688 1.12 -7.93 -13.23
CA VAL A 688 0.66 -8.36 -11.89
C VAL A 688 -0.14 -9.65 -11.96
N GLY A 689 -1.01 -9.79 -12.98
CA GLY A 689 -1.86 -10.96 -13.18
C GLY A 689 -1.11 -12.22 -13.62
N GLU A 690 0.05 -12.11 -14.29
CA GLU A 690 0.75 -13.26 -14.87
C GLU A 690 1.16 -14.29 -13.82
N ASN A 691 1.57 -13.87 -12.61
CA ASN A 691 1.87 -14.79 -11.51
C ASN A 691 0.63 -15.61 -11.10
N LEU A 692 -0.56 -14.99 -11.10
CA LEU A 692 -1.82 -15.72 -10.89
C LEU A 692 -2.08 -16.70 -12.05
N GLY A 693 -1.90 -16.25 -13.29
CA GLY A 693 -2.06 -17.09 -14.47
C GLY A 693 -1.17 -18.32 -14.45
N ASP A 694 0.09 -18.16 -14.05
CA ASP A 694 1.06 -19.27 -13.94
C ASP A 694 0.66 -20.28 -12.86
N GLN A 695 0.22 -19.82 -11.69
CA GLN A 695 -0.25 -20.71 -10.63
C GLN A 695 -1.49 -21.49 -11.03
N LEU A 696 -2.46 -20.83 -11.69
CA LEU A 696 -3.67 -21.48 -12.17
C LEU A 696 -3.40 -22.51 -13.28
N ARG A 697 -2.45 -22.22 -14.20
CA ARG A 697 -2.02 -23.18 -15.23
C ARG A 697 -1.28 -24.37 -14.59
N ALA A 698 -0.46 -24.13 -13.57
CA ALA A 698 0.29 -25.17 -12.87
C ALA A 698 -0.60 -26.07 -12.00
N ALA A 699 -1.73 -25.57 -11.51
CA ALA A 699 -2.69 -26.35 -10.74
C ALA A 699 -3.37 -27.43 -11.58
N ASP A 700 -3.49 -27.27 -12.92
CA ASP A 700 -4.09 -28.21 -13.88
C ASP A 700 -5.43 -28.79 -13.37
N ALA A 701 -6.26 -27.93 -12.74
CA ALA A 701 -7.51 -28.28 -12.11
C ALA A 701 -8.65 -28.37 -13.14
N ASP A 702 -9.68 -29.17 -12.82
CA ASP A 702 -10.87 -29.34 -13.66
C ASP A 702 -11.68 -28.03 -13.76
N ARG A 703 -11.65 -27.23 -12.68
CA ARG A 703 -12.33 -25.91 -12.61
C ARG A 703 -11.41 -24.84 -12.05
N VAL A 704 -11.59 -23.63 -12.58
CA VAL A 704 -11.01 -22.41 -12.00
C VAL A 704 -12.14 -21.59 -11.36
N VAL A 705 -11.95 -21.20 -10.11
CA VAL A 705 -12.94 -20.50 -9.30
C VAL A 705 -12.35 -19.25 -8.68
N ALA A 706 -13.09 -18.12 -8.72
CA ALA A 706 -12.66 -16.88 -8.11
C ALA A 706 -13.84 -16.12 -7.49
N SER A 707 -13.65 -15.58 -6.30
CA SER A 707 -14.70 -14.95 -5.48
C SER A 707 -14.99 -13.48 -5.77
N GLY A 708 -14.36 -12.86 -6.76
CA GLY A 708 -14.62 -11.45 -7.11
C GLY A 708 -14.77 -11.23 -8.60
N THR A 709 -15.60 -10.27 -8.99
CA THR A 709 -15.85 -9.93 -10.39
C THR A 709 -14.56 -9.50 -11.11
N SER A 710 -13.75 -8.64 -10.49
CA SER A 710 -12.45 -8.24 -11.04
C SER A 710 -11.50 -9.42 -11.26
N CYS A 711 -11.54 -10.42 -10.37
CA CYS A 711 -10.72 -11.62 -10.49
C CYS A 711 -11.20 -12.52 -11.63
N THR A 712 -12.51 -12.71 -11.77
CA THR A 712 -13.07 -13.51 -12.89
C THR A 712 -12.75 -12.89 -14.25
N ASP A 713 -12.86 -11.56 -14.38
CA ASP A 713 -12.50 -10.85 -15.62
C ASP A 713 -11.01 -11.00 -15.97
N GLN A 714 -10.12 -10.78 -14.99
CA GLN A 714 -8.67 -10.90 -15.20
C GLN A 714 -8.25 -12.34 -15.58
N ILE A 715 -8.78 -13.32 -14.86
CA ILE A 715 -8.48 -14.74 -15.14
C ILE A 715 -9.00 -15.13 -16.53
N GLY A 716 -10.17 -14.63 -16.92
CA GLY A 716 -10.71 -14.80 -18.26
C GLY A 716 -9.73 -14.32 -19.34
N ASP A 717 -9.17 -13.12 -19.17
CA ASP A 717 -8.18 -12.58 -20.09
C ASP A 717 -6.84 -13.35 -20.10
N LEU A 718 -6.39 -13.81 -18.92
CA LEU A 718 -5.11 -14.55 -18.78
C LEU A 718 -5.16 -15.97 -19.32
N LEU A 719 -6.28 -16.67 -19.15
CA LEU A 719 -6.43 -18.09 -19.48
C LEU A 719 -7.25 -18.32 -20.77
N GLY A 720 -8.00 -17.32 -21.23
CA GLY A 720 -8.95 -17.49 -22.33
C GLY A 720 -10.10 -18.44 -21.98
N ALA A 721 -10.49 -18.52 -20.70
CA ALA A 721 -11.53 -19.38 -20.16
C ALA A 721 -12.37 -18.59 -19.14
N ASP A 722 -13.65 -18.91 -19.02
CA ASP A 722 -14.55 -18.25 -18.07
C ASP A 722 -14.47 -18.95 -16.70
N PRO A 723 -13.83 -18.32 -15.67
CA PRO A 723 -13.83 -18.87 -14.33
C PRO A 723 -15.21 -18.75 -13.68
N LEU A 724 -15.54 -19.66 -12.78
CA LEU A 724 -16.78 -19.65 -12.02
C LEU A 724 -16.62 -18.83 -10.72
N HIS A 725 -17.73 -18.28 -10.25
CA HIS A 725 -17.80 -17.80 -8.87
C HIS A 725 -18.19 -18.96 -7.94
N PRO A 726 -17.77 -18.99 -6.64
CA PRO A 726 -18.15 -20.07 -5.71
C PRO A 726 -19.66 -20.32 -5.66
N VAL A 727 -20.51 -19.29 -5.70
CA VAL A 727 -21.97 -19.46 -5.72
C VAL A 727 -22.49 -20.17 -6.97
N GLU A 728 -21.82 -20.03 -8.10
CA GLU A 728 -22.20 -20.69 -9.37
C GLU A 728 -21.84 -22.17 -9.35
N LEU A 729 -20.80 -22.53 -8.58
CA LEU A 729 -20.34 -23.91 -8.40
C LEU A 729 -21.19 -24.66 -7.34
N LEU A 730 -21.53 -23.97 -6.25
CA LEU A 730 -22.23 -24.55 -5.09
C LEU A 730 -23.77 -24.62 -5.27
N ALA A 731 -24.34 -23.71 -6.07
CA ALA A 731 -25.80 -23.69 -6.25
C ALA A 731 -26.33 -24.95 -6.97
N PRO A 732 -27.43 -25.54 -6.50
CA PRO A 732 -28.05 -26.67 -7.21
C PRO A 732 -28.51 -26.27 -8.62
N GLU A 733 -28.53 -27.24 -9.54
CA GLU A 733 -29.05 -27.01 -10.89
C GLU A 733 -30.49 -26.50 -10.84
N GLY A 734 -30.81 -25.42 -11.58
CA GLY A 734 -32.10 -24.74 -11.58
C GLY A 734 -33.06 -25.29 -12.61
#